data_cbb035bcbf1fb71658751cbbe2f49a2d
#
_entry.id   cbb035bcbf1fb71658751cbbe2f49a2d
#
_cell.length_a   1.000
_cell.length_b   1.000
_cell.length_c   1.000
_cell.angle_alpha   90.00
_cell.angle_beta   90.00
_cell.angle_gamma   90.00
#
_symmetry.space_group_name_H-M   'P 1'
#
loop_
_entity.id
_entity.type
_entity.pdbx_description
1 polymer ?
#
loop_
_entity_poly.entity_id
_entity_poly.type
_entity_poly.pdbx_seq_one_letter_code
_entity_poly.pdbx_strand_id
1 'polypeptide(L)'
;MTLPSPHLDDRTFQGLVDEAKRLVQQRCPEWTDHNVSDPGVTLIEAFATMVDQLVYRVNRVPEKSYLTFLDLIGVQLHPPTAAHTEVTFRLSAPRPEPVLVRAGTEVATVRTETEEAVVFTTSEPLSIVPCAFAHLATWPSPGEAVDRTEELTLGRDVPVFGATPAPGDCLYAGLSAAVPAGVLALRLDCTVDGVGVDPARPPILWEAWDGASWAVCEVEKDDTGGFNRSGELILHLPRTHVPAAVVGRTGGWLRCRLIEAEPGQPTYMAPPVVRGITAFTIGATVAAEHAETVTDEVLGQAEGVPGQVFRLARPPVVPGEFVVEVTDPSAADSAGGGSDITRWTRVDDFAHSGPEDRHVTLDPNAGRVEFGPAVRERDGSVRHYGRVPVKGATVRVRSYRTGGGLRGNVARSTLRVLRSAIPYVARVENRRPALGGVDGESVDSARVRGPMTLRTLHRAVVPHDYELLAREIAPDAARVHCIRAGTQDGSADAADAGGVRLLVVPAGSGDERGRIAFDELIPPANTLALIAGHLDARRPIGARLVVEPPFYQGVTVVALVQAERGAVAEKVRESALAALYGYFNPLTGGPAGDGWPFGRPVQSGEAFAVLQRVPGVDLVEDVRLYRADPVTGERTDATAKIPLDPHALVFSYEHQLRVRGA
;
A
#
# COMPACT_ATOMS: atom_id res chain seq x y z
N MET A 1 1.65 19.92 18.45
CA MET A 1 2.38 21.21 18.66
C MET A 1 3.43 21.30 17.57
N THR A 2 3.34 22.28 16.71
CA THR A 2 4.40 22.61 15.75
C THR A 2 5.55 23.30 16.48
N LEU A 3 6.78 23.13 16.00
CA LEU A 3 7.89 23.99 16.44
C LEU A 3 7.49 25.44 16.13
N PRO A 4 7.43 26.32 17.14
CA PRO A 4 7.05 27.70 16.92
C PRO A 4 8.05 28.36 15.97
N SER A 5 7.55 29.16 15.03
CA SER A 5 8.42 30.06 14.27
C SER A 5 8.94 31.11 15.25
N PRO A 6 10.27 31.19 15.49
CA PRO A 6 10.79 32.19 16.41
C PRO A 6 10.57 33.58 15.84
N HIS A 7 9.90 34.45 16.58
CA HIS A 7 9.93 35.88 16.34
C HIS A 7 11.23 36.43 16.94
N LEU A 8 12.24 36.63 16.11
CA LEU A 8 13.53 37.14 16.53
C LEU A 8 13.51 38.65 16.75
N ASP A 9 12.61 39.35 16.06
CA ASP A 9 12.37 40.79 16.17
C ASP A 9 10.87 41.05 16.07
N ASP A 10 10.27 41.65 17.09
CA ASP A 10 8.85 41.92 17.24
C ASP A 10 8.45 43.35 16.82
N ARG A 11 9.41 44.17 16.33
CA ARG A 11 9.13 45.49 15.84
C ARG A 11 8.21 45.45 14.63
N THR A 12 7.24 46.35 14.67
CA THR A 12 6.27 46.54 13.58
C THR A 12 6.55 47.84 12.85
N PHE A 13 6.05 47.96 11.60
CA PHE A 13 6.14 49.20 10.81
C PHE A 13 5.71 50.41 11.63
N GLN A 14 4.54 50.36 12.28
CA GLN A 14 4.04 51.49 13.09
C GLN A 14 4.94 51.79 14.29
N GLY A 15 5.47 50.76 14.95
CA GLY A 15 6.40 50.92 16.06
C GLY A 15 7.70 51.66 15.63
N LEU A 16 8.23 51.28 14.44
CA LEU A 16 9.41 51.94 13.86
C LEU A 16 9.15 53.39 13.51
N VAL A 17 7.99 53.71 12.94
CA VAL A 17 7.59 55.10 12.62
C VAL A 17 7.44 55.90 13.90
N ASP A 18 6.79 55.38 14.93
CA ASP A 18 6.57 56.07 16.20
C ASP A 18 7.88 56.29 16.97
N GLU A 19 8.79 55.32 16.92
CA GLU A 19 10.12 55.43 17.51
C GLU A 19 10.96 56.52 16.80
N ALA A 20 10.94 56.48 15.44
CA ALA A 20 11.64 57.48 14.65
C ALA A 20 11.09 58.91 14.89
N LYS A 21 9.75 59.07 14.94
CA LYS A 21 9.13 60.36 15.26
C LYS A 21 9.52 60.86 16.64
N ARG A 22 9.54 59.99 17.66
CA ARG A 22 9.98 60.34 19.03
C ARG A 22 11.45 60.76 19.05
N LEU A 23 12.33 60.06 18.30
CA LEU A 23 13.74 60.44 18.21
C LEU A 23 13.94 61.80 17.52
N VAL A 24 13.19 62.06 16.47
CA VAL A 24 13.22 63.34 15.75
C VAL A 24 12.77 64.50 16.67
N GLN A 25 11.67 64.32 17.44
CA GLN A 25 11.22 65.32 18.42
C GLN A 25 12.29 65.66 19.47
N GLN A 26 13.07 64.69 19.89
CA GLN A 26 14.15 64.89 20.85
C GLN A 26 15.38 65.56 20.24
N ARG A 27 15.70 65.28 18.98
CA ARG A 27 16.93 65.71 18.30
C ARG A 27 16.75 66.99 17.48
N CYS A 28 15.54 67.22 16.98
CA CYS A 28 15.19 68.36 16.15
C CYS A 28 13.85 68.96 16.63
N PRO A 29 13.80 69.63 17.81
CA PRO A 29 12.55 70.13 18.38
C PRO A 29 11.90 71.24 17.54
N GLU A 30 12.64 71.84 16.59
CA GLU A 30 12.18 72.87 15.63
C GLU A 30 11.24 72.21 14.56
N TRP A 31 11.33 70.94 14.30
CA TRP A 31 10.42 70.24 13.35
C TRP A 31 9.14 69.83 14.05
N THR A 32 8.14 70.71 13.88
CA THR A 32 6.83 70.56 14.56
C THR A 32 5.74 69.98 13.66
N ASP A 33 5.96 69.96 12.34
CA ASP A 33 4.99 69.40 11.39
C ASP A 33 5.25 67.91 11.17
N HIS A 34 4.36 67.08 11.70
CA HIS A 34 4.40 65.62 11.55
C HIS A 34 3.25 65.12 10.68
N ASN A 35 2.75 65.95 9.79
CA ASN A 35 1.63 65.63 8.90
C ASN A 35 2.06 64.61 7.82
N VAL A 36 1.14 63.80 7.34
CA VAL A 36 1.40 62.76 6.31
C VAL A 36 1.94 63.37 4.99
N SER A 37 1.66 64.66 4.75
CA SER A 37 2.14 65.41 3.57
C SER A 37 3.58 65.93 3.73
N ASP A 38 4.20 65.80 4.88
CA ASP A 38 5.57 66.27 5.13
C ASP A 38 6.60 65.30 4.50
N PRO A 39 7.55 65.82 3.68
CA PRO A 39 8.58 64.98 3.06
C PRO A 39 9.43 64.21 4.08
N GLY A 40 9.67 64.75 5.28
CA GLY A 40 10.43 64.10 6.32
C GLY A 40 9.67 62.92 6.92
N VAL A 41 8.35 63.05 7.09
CA VAL A 41 7.49 61.92 7.52
C VAL A 41 7.49 60.83 6.45
N THR A 42 7.40 61.19 5.17
CA THR A 42 7.49 60.23 4.06
C THR A 42 8.82 59.50 4.04
N LEU A 43 9.95 60.16 4.35
CA LEU A 43 11.26 59.49 4.48
C LEU A 43 11.32 58.52 5.67
N ILE A 44 10.74 58.87 6.81
CA ILE A 44 10.62 58.00 7.97
C ILE A 44 9.81 56.73 7.63
N GLU A 45 8.67 56.91 6.97
CA GLU A 45 7.82 55.79 6.54
C GLU A 45 8.50 54.89 5.49
N ALA A 46 9.23 55.52 4.52
CA ALA A 46 10.01 54.75 3.54
C ALA A 46 11.12 53.93 4.23
N PHE A 47 11.83 54.52 5.20
CA PHE A 47 12.84 53.81 5.97
C PHE A 47 12.22 52.68 6.84
N ALA A 48 11.11 52.98 7.53
CA ALA A 48 10.39 51.99 8.32
C ALA A 48 9.91 50.82 7.45
N THR A 49 9.44 51.07 6.22
CA THR A 49 9.07 50.01 5.26
C THR A 49 10.27 49.14 4.89
N MET A 50 11.44 49.73 4.66
CA MET A 50 12.66 48.97 4.34
C MET A 50 13.11 48.12 5.54
N VAL A 51 13.03 48.68 6.76
CA VAL A 51 13.36 47.93 8.01
C VAL A 51 12.35 46.83 8.26
N ASP A 52 11.06 47.08 8.05
CA ASP A 52 10.00 46.05 8.21
C ASP A 52 10.22 44.86 7.26
N GLN A 53 10.65 45.11 6.02
CA GLN A 53 11.05 44.08 5.09
C GLN A 53 12.27 43.28 5.57
N LEU A 54 13.24 43.94 6.24
CA LEU A 54 14.39 43.26 6.84
C LEU A 54 13.95 42.40 8.04
N VAL A 55 13.11 42.95 8.92
CA VAL A 55 12.53 42.22 10.08
C VAL A 55 11.74 41.01 9.60
N TYR A 56 10.93 41.18 8.54
CA TYR A 56 10.24 40.05 7.93
C TYR A 56 11.20 38.95 7.47
N ARG A 57 12.32 39.31 6.82
CA ARG A 57 13.33 38.30 6.41
C ARG A 57 14.04 37.66 7.59
N VAL A 58 14.35 38.42 8.65
CA VAL A 58 14.97 37.91 9.89
C VAL A 58 14.05 36.91 10.60
N ASN A 59 12.76 37.22 10.65
CA ASN A 59 11.74 36.34 11.28
C ASN A 59 11.40 35.11 10.42
N ARG A 60 11.75 35.11 9.15
CA ARG A 60 11.56 33.96 8.27
C ARG A 60 12.78 33.05 8.35
N VAL A 61 12.73 32.07 9.24
CA VAL A 61 13.79 31.04 9.34
C VAL A 61 13.82 30.24 8.03
N PRO A 62 14.96 30.19 7.32
CA PRO A 62 15.08 29.40 6.10
C PRO A 62 14.84 27.90 6.36
N GLU A 63 14.22 27.19 5.43
CA GLU A 63 14.00 25.73 5.53
C GLU A 63 15.28 24.97 5.83
N LYS A 64 16.42 25.41 5.27
CA LYS A 64 17.74 24.83 5.56
C LYS A 64 18.11 24.86 7.04
N SER A 65 17.71 25.91 7.77
CA SER A 65 17.97 26.00 9.21
C SER A 65 17.11 25.03 10.01
N TYR A 66 15.85 24.83 9.58
CA TYR A 66 15.00 23.79 10.19
C TYR A 66 15.53 22.41 9.93
N LEU A 67 15.97 22.09 8.71
CA LEU A 67 16.62 20.82 8.40
C LEU A 67 17.87 20.59 9.28
N THR A 68 18.75 21.58 9.38
CA THR A 68 19.93 21.48 10.24
C THR A 68 19.55 21.27 11.71
N PHE A 69 18.51 21.94 12.20
CA PHE A 69 18.02 21.76 13.57
C PHE A 69 17.43 20.36 13.78
N LEU A 70 16.64 19.86 12.84
CA LEU A 70 16.08 18.51 12.87
C LEU A 70 17.19 17.46 12.85
N ASP A 71 18.19 17.64 12.00
CA ASP A 71 19.39 16.75 11.97
C ASP A 71 20.13 16.74 13.32
N LEU A 72 20.31 17.92 13.96
CA LEU A 72 20.95 18.03 15.28
C LEU A 72 20.21 17.26 16.39
N ILE A 73 18.90 17.13 16.29
CA ILE A 73 18.08 16.35 17.24
C ILE A 73 17.83 14.91 16.77
N GLY A 74 18.48 14.47 15.68
CA GLY A 74 18.39 13.12 15.15
C GLY A 74 17.10 12.83 14.37
N VAL A 75 16.37 13.86 13.92
CA VAL A 75 15.14 13.73 13.13
C VAL A 75 15.46 13.94 11.66
N GLN A 76 15.51 12.85 10.90
CA GLN A 76 15.64 12.89 9.44
C GLN A 76 14.27 12.88 8.77
N LEU A 77 14.18 13.45 7.56
CA LEU A 77 12.96 13.37 6.74
C LEU A 77 12.74 11.95 6.25
N HIS A 78 11.51 11.46 6.36
CA HIS A 78 11.17 10.16 5.79
C HIS A 78 11.32 10.15 4.28
N PRO A 79 11.99 9.15 3.70
CA PRO A 79 12.07 9.01 2.25
C PRO A 79 10.70 8.63 1.67
N PRO A 80 10.49 8.85 0.36
CA PRO A 80 9.30 8.37 -0.29
C PRO A 80 9.26 6.84 -0.30
N THR A 81 8.06 6.27 -0.28
CA THR A 81 7.83 4.83 -0.44
C THR A 81 7.34 4.51 -1.83
N ALA A 82 7.71 3.34 -2.34
CA ALA A 82 7.24 2.86 -3.63
C ALA A 82 5.84 2.26 -3.52
N ALA A 83 4.98 2.52 -4.51
CA ALA A 83 3.73 1.79 -4.65
C ALA A 83 4.00 0.36 -5.14
N HIS A 84 3.23 -0.59 -4.66
CA HIS A 84 3.33 -2.01 -4.99
C HIS A 84 2.04 -2.51 -5.65
N THR A 85 2.17 -3.40 -6.62
CA THR A 85 1.05 -4.11 -7.23
C THR A 85 1.52 -5.45 -7.79
N GLU A 86 0.58 -6.23 -8.27
CA GLU A 86 0.85 -7.43 -9.05
C GLU A 86 0.59 -7.17 -10.53
N VAL A 87 1.53 -7.61 -11.36
CA VAL A 87 1.45 -7.45 -12.82
C VAL A 87 1.36 -8.82 -13.48
N THR A 88 0.34 -8.99 -14.31
CA THR A 88 0.10 -10.22 -15.06
C THR A 88 0.62 -10.08 -16.48
N PHE A 89 1.51 -10.96 -16.88
CA PHE A 89 2.03 -11.09 -18.25
C PHE A 89 1.20 -12.13 -18.99
N ARG A 90 0.60 -11.76 -20.12
CA ARG A 90 -0.22 -12.65 -20.97
C ARG A 90 0.53 -13.06 -22.20
N LEU A 91 0.55 -14.35 -22.48
CA LEU A 91 1.13 -14.91 -23.71
C LEU A 91 0.22 -14.66 -24.91
N SER A 92 0.81 -14.53 -26.10
CA SER A 92 0.07 -14.46 -27.37
C SER A 92 -0.58 -15.77 -27.76
N ALA A 93 0.03 -16.89 -27.35
CA ALA A 93 -0.48 -18.26 -27.52
C ALA A 93 0.21 -19.17 -26.50
N PRO A 94 -0.40 -20.31 -26.12
CA PRO A 94 0.24 -21.32 -25.29
C PRO A 94 1.58 -21.78 -25.89
N ARG A 95 2.59 -21.96 -25.03
CA ARG A 95 3.95 -22.32 -25.45
C ARG A 95 4.34 -23.69 -24.93
N PRO A 96 5.14 -24.47 -25.62
CA PRO A 96 5.68 -25.75 -25.16
C PRO A 96 6.87 -25.58 -24.18
N GLU A 97 7.55 -24.42 -24.23
CA GLU A 97 8.71 -24.10 -23.42
C GLU A 97 8.40 -22.94 -22.45
N PRO A 98 9.05 -22.89 -21.27
CA PRO A 98 8.89 -21.79 -20.33
C PRO A 98 9.29 -20.45 -20.92
N VAL A 99 8.53 -19.41 -20.64
CA VAL A 99 8.88 -18.03 -21.00
C VAL A 99 9.36 -17.32 -19.73
N LEU A 100 10.59 -16.80 -19.79
CA LEU A 100 11.24 -16.13 -18.66
C LEU A 100 11.05 -14.60 -18.75
N VAL A 101 10.47 -14.03 -17.74
CA VAL A 101 10.46 -12.58 -17.46
C VAL A 101 11.53 -12.30 -16.41
N ARG A 102 12.48 -11.44 -16.72
CA ARG A 102 13.60 -11.12 -15.79
C ARG A 102 13.12 -10.20 -14.67
N ALA A 103 13.76 -10.28 -13.51
CA ALA A 103 13.63 -9.23 -12.49
C ALA A 103 14.07 -7.88 -13.07
N GLY A 104 13.46 -6.80 -12.61
CA GLY A 104 13.72 -5.47 -13.17
C GLY A 104 13.07 -5.21 -14.54
N THR A 105 12.17 -6.09 -15.01
CA THR A 105 11.38 -5.81 -16.22
C THR A 105 10.45 -4.63 -15.99
N GLU A 106 10.53 -3.64 -16.90
CA GLU A 106 9.77 -2.41 -16.77
C GLU A 106 8.42 -2.50 -17.50
N VAL A 107 7.38 -2.15 -16.76
CA VAL A 107 6.01 -1.96 -17.25
C VAL A 107 5.53 -0.56 -16.90
N ALA A 108 4.69 0.04 -17.72
CA ALA A 108 4.29 1.42 -17.52
C ALA A 108 2.81 1.68 -17.83
N THR A 109 2.31 2.78 -17.31
CA THR A 109 1.05 3.37 -17.77
C THR A 109 1.22 3.95 -19.17
N VAL A 110 0.11 4.19 -19.85
CA VAL A 110 0.13 4.90 -21.13
C VAL A 110 0.47 6.37 -20.87
N ARG A 111 1.46 6.90 -21.57
CA ARG A 111 1.79 8.32 -21.54
C ARG A 111 0.67 9.12 -22.17
N THR A 112 0.23 10.18 -21.52
CA THR A 112 -0.71 11.17 -22.06
C THR A 112 0.03 12.47 -22.40
N GLU A 113 -0.68 13.44 -22.98
CA GLU A 113 -0.11 14.77 -23.26
C GLU A 113 0.19 15.56 -21.95
N THR A 114 -0.55 15.26 -20.88
CA THR A 114 -0.47 15.97 -19.60
C THR A 114 0.30 15.20 -18.53
N GLU A 115 0.42 13.88 -18.67
CA GLU A 115 1.04 13.02 -17.65
C GLU A 115 2.15 12.15 -18.24
N GLU A 116 3.27 12.14 -17.59
CA GLU A 116 4.34 11.18 -17.89
C GLU A 116 3.95 9.77 -17.47
N ALA A 117 4.45 8.78 -18.19
CA ALA A 117 4.22 7.38 -17.85
C ALA A 117 4.79 7.04 -16.47
N VAL A 118 3.97 6.40 -15.65
CA VAL A 118 4.39 5.84 -14.37
C VAL A 118 4.97 4.45 -14.60
N VAL A 119 6.23 4.25 -14.19
CA VAL A 119 7.00 3.02 -14.49
C VAL A 119 7.05 2.15 -13.24
N PHE A 120 6.77 0.86 -13.44
CA PHE A 120 6.93 -0.18 -12.44
C PHE A 120 7.98 -1.18 -12.90
N THR A 121 8.74 -1.72 -11.96
CA THR A 121 9.70 -2.79 -12.23
C THR A 121 9.31 -4.05 -11.47
N THR A 122 9.45 -5.22 -12.12
CA THR A 122 9.22 -6.51 -11.45
C THR A 122 10.28 -6.76 -10.39
N SER A 123 9.82 -7.17 -9.19
CA SER A 123 10.70 -7.35 -8.03
C SER A 123 11.54 -8.63 -8.11
N GLU A 124 11.04 -9.63 -8.82
CA GLU A 124 11.66 -10.96 -8.94
C GLU A 124 11.52 -11.53 -10.36
N PRO A 125 12.34 -12.53 -10.74
CA PRO A 125 12.18 -13.19 -12.02
C PRO A 125 10.91 -14.04 -12.00
N LEU A 126 10.18 -14.09 -13.13
CA LEU A 126 8.99 -14.90 -13.32
C LEU A 126 9.20 -15.92 -14.44
N SER A 127 8.92 -17.18 -14.18
CA SER A 127 8.88 -18.22 -15.19
C SER A 127 7.44 -18.60 -15.50
N ILE A 128 6.98 -18.35 -16.72
CA ILE A 128 5.67 -18.78 -17.20
C ILE A 128 5.81 -20.24 -17.65
N VAL A 129 5.46 -21.16 -16.74
CA VAL A 129 5.64 -22.60 -16.94
C VAL A 129 4.51 -23.14 -17.81
N PRO A 130 4.81 -23.86 -18.91
CA PRO A 130 3.79 -24.51 -19.71
C PRO A 130 3.16 -25.68 -18.95
N CYS A 131 1.88 -25.90 -19.16
CA CYS A 131 1.20 -27.08 -18.64
C CYS A 131 0.18 -27.62 -19.64
N ALA A 132 -0.20 -28.85 -19.46
CA ALA A 132 -1.30 -29.52 -20.14
C ALA A 132 -2.14 -30.28 -19.11
N PHE A 133 -3.39 -30.54 -19.43
CA PHE A 133 -4.21 -31.48 -18.65
C PHE A 133 -3.61 -32.89 -18.74
N ALA A 134 -3.52 -33.58 -17.61
CA ALA A 134 -2.90 -34.90 -17.52
C ALA A 134 -3.80 -35.94 -16.84
N HIS A 135 -4.47 -35.59 -15.76
CA HIS A 135 -5.21 -36.53 -14.93
C HIS A 135 -6.55 -35.96 -14.45
N LEU A 136 -7.53 -36.83 -14.27
CA LEU A 136 -8.83 -36.51 -13.66
C LEU A 136 -9.12 -37.48 -12.51
N ALA A 137 -9.57 -36.90 -11.38
CA ALA A 137 -10.12 -37.70 -10.30
C ALA A 137 -11.36 -37.03 -9.73
N THR A 138 -12.24 -37.82 -9.14
CA THR A 138 -13.44 -37.36 -8.44
C THR A 138 -13.48 -37.88 -7.02
N TRP A 139 -13.99 -37.12 -6.10
CA TRP A 139 -14.16 -37.49 -4.71
C TRP A 139 -15.57 -37.11 -4.25
N PRO A 140 -16.55 -38.07 -4.30
CA PRO A 140 -17.82 -37.88 -3.65
C PRO A 140 -17.65 -37.95 -2.12
N SER A 141 -18.20 -37.00 -1.40
CA SER A 141 -18.10 -36.95 0.07
C SER A 141 -19.39 -37.46 0.73
N PRO A 142 -19.35 -38.42 1.67
CA PRO A 142 -18.20 -39.22 2.10
C PRO A 142 -17.87 -40.36 1.10
N GLY A 143 -16.57 -40.54 0.80
CA GLY A 143 -16.12 -41.59 -0.11
C GLY A 143 -14.62 -41.55 -0.33
N GLU A 144 -14.16 -42.35 -1.29
CA GLU A 144 -12.76 -42.39 -1.70
C GLU A 144 -12.58 -41.68 -3.04
N ALA A 145 -11.40 -41.08 -3.22
CA ALA A 145 -11.02 -40.46 -4.49
C ALA A 145 -10.81 -41.56 -5.56
N VAL A 146 -11.41 -41.37 -6.73
CA VAL A 146 -11.37 -42.31 -7.86
C VAL A 146 -10.70 -41.67 -9.05
N ASP A 147 -9.68 -42.32 -9.64
CA ASP A 147 -9.06 -41.92 -10.92
C ASP A 147 -10.07 -42.13 -12.06
N ARG A 148 -10.36 -41.06 -12.78
CA ARG A 148 -11.30 -41.02 -13.92
C ARG A 148 -10.59 -40.71 -15.24
N THR A 149 -9.27 -40.69 -15.23
CA THR A 149 -8.45 -40.26 -16.40
C THR A 149 -8.74 -41.13 -17.63
N GLU A 150 -8.84 -42.45 -17.46
CA GLU A 150 -9.10 -43.36 -18.54
C GLU A 150 -10.51 -43.21 -19.12
N GLU A 151 -11.53 -43.04 -18.25
CA GLU A 151 -12.91 -42.79 -18.67
C GLU A 151 -13.03 -41.54 -19.54
N LEU A 152 -12.40 -40.44 -19.10
CA LEU A 152 -12.38 -39.20 -19.88
C LEU A 152 -11.63 -39.36 -21.20
N THR A 153 -10.49 -40.05 -21.21
CA THR A 153 -9.69 -40.30 -22.42
C THR A 153 -10.45 -41.09 -23.48
N LEU A 154 -11.31 -42.01 -23.01
CA LEU A 154 -12.20 -42.81 -23.89
C LEU A 154 -13.45 -42.02 -24.33
N GLY A 155 -13.60 -40.74 -23.92
CA GLY A 155 -14.74 -39.89 -24.24
C GLY A 155 -16.02 -40.31 -23.53
N ARG A 156 -15.91 -40.96 -22.38
CA ARG A 156 -17.06 -41.30 -21.55
C ARG A 156 -17.48 -40.14 -20.68
N ASP A 157 -18.74 -40.06 -20.37
CA ASP A 157 -19.33 -39.09 -19.48
C ASP A 157 -18.81 -39.30 -18.05
N VAL A 158 -18.09 -38.32 -17.47
CA VAL A 158 -17.59 -38.37 -16.10
C VAL A 158 -18.38 -37.43 -15.22
N PRO A 159 -19.13 -37.91 -14.21
CA PRO A 159 -19.82 -37.04 -13.27
C PRO A 159 -18.82 -36.27 -12.41
N VAL A 160 -19.04 -34.97 -12.27
CA VAL A 160 -18.15 -34.06 -11.53
C VAL A 160 -18.26 -34.28 -10.02
N PHE A 161 -19.46 -34.57 -9.53
CA PHE A 161 -19.80 -34.77 -8.12
C PHE A 161 -20.46 -36.15 -7.90
N GLY A 162 -20.81 -36.46 -6.67
CA GLY A 162 -21.55 -37.67 -6.35
C GLY A 162 -22.91 -37.76 -7.04
N ALA A 163 -23.53 -38.95 -7.07
CA ALA A 163 -24.86 -39.15 -7.67
C ALA A 163 -25.93 -38.19 -7.11
N THR A 164 -25.80 -37.84 -5.84
CA THR A 164 -26.53 -36.74 -5.19
C THR A 164 -25.48 -35.73 -4.75
N PRO A 165 -25.31 -34.60 -5.50
CA PRO A 165 -24.29 -33.61 -5.17
C PRO A 165 -24.46 -33.07 -3.75
N ALA A 166 -23.40 -33.12 -2.97
CA ALA A 166 -23.37 -32.64 -1.58
C ALA A 166 -22.14 -31.75 -1.32
N PRO A 167 -22.23 -30.78 -0.40
CA PRO A 167 -21.09 -30.00 0.01
C PRO A 167 -19.91 -30.89 0.44
N GLY A 168 -18.72 -30.58 -0.08
CA GLY A 168 -17.52 -31.40 0.11
C GLY A 168 -17.17 -32.30 -1.08
N ASP A 169 -18.07 -32.54 -2.01
CA ASP A 169 -17.77 -33.25 -3.27
C ASP A 169 -16.70 -32.49 -4.05
N CYS A 170 -15.74 -33.19 -4.63
CA CYS A 170 -14.62 -32.58 -5.34
C CYS A 170 -14.35 -33.22 -6.71
N LEU A 171 -14.05 -32.37 -7.67
CA LEU A 171 -13.36 -32.72 -8.91
C LEU A 171 -11.89 -32.32 -8.79
N TYR A 172 -10.98 -33.21 -9.13
CA TYR A 172 -9.54 -32.94 -9.19
C TYR A 172 -9.07 -32.95 -10.62
N ALA A 173 -8.47 -31.85 -11.09
CA ALA A 173 -7.83 -31.75 -12.37
C ALA A 173 -6.30 -31.71 -12.19
N GLY A 174 -5.62 -32.76 -12.63
CA GLY A 174 -4.17 -32.89 -12.57
C GLY A 174 -3.53 -32.30 -13.82
N LEU A 175 -2.59 -31.39 -13.63
CA LEU A 175 -1.77 -30.77 -14.67
C LEU A 175 -0.44 -31.54 -14.82
N SER A 176 0.15 -31.50 -16.01
CA SER A 176 1.46 -32.09 -16.30
C SER A 176 2.61 -31.50 -15.47
N ALA A 177 2.45 -30.27 -14.98
CA ALA A 177 3.39 -29.59 -14.08
C ALA A 177 2.65 -28.62 -13.16
N ALA A 178 3.26 -28.31 -12.01
CA ALA A 178 2.80 -27.19 -11.19
C ALA A 178 3.11 -25.85 -11.86
N VAL A 179 2.22 -24.90 -11.75
CA VAL A 179 2.30 -23.57 -12.40
C VAL A 179 2.15 -22.48 -11.31
N PRO A 180 3.21 -22.21 -10.54
CA PRO A 180 3.16 -21.19 -9.49
C PRO A 180 2.88 -19.81 -10.09
N ALA A 181 1.98 -19.05 -9.48
CA ALA A 181 1.53 -17.73 -9.92
C ALA A 181 1.00 -17.70 -11.38
N GLY A 182 0.70 -18.87 -11.94
CA GLY A 182 0.28 -19.00 -13.34
C GLY A 182 -1.15 -18.55 -13.59
N VAL A 183 -1.41 -18.13 -14.81
CA VAL A 183 -2.75 -17.93 -15.33
C VAL A 183 -3.08 -19.08 -16.25
N LEU A 184 -4.05 -19.86 -15.85
CA LEU A 184 -4.44 -21.09 -16.50
C LEU A 184 -5.77 -20.93 -17.22
N ALA A 185 -5.85 -21.37 -18.45
CA ALA A 185 -7.10 -21.58 -19.16
C ALA A 185 -7.47 -23.06 -19.15
N LEU A 186 -8.64 -23.39 -18.63
CA LEU A 186 -9.27 -24.69 -18.71
C LEU A 186 -10.43 -24.62 -19.68
N ARG A 187 -10.40 -25.42 -20.75
CA ARG A 187 -11.55 -25.61 -21.61
C ARG A 187 -12.25 -26.89 -21.23
N LEU A 188 -13.50 -26.73 -20.85
CA LEU A 188 -14.34 -27.81 -20.36
C LEU A 188 -15.44 -28.09 -21.38
N ASP A 189 -15.55 -29.33 -21.79
CA ASP A 189 -16.74 -29.84 -22.46
C ASP A 189 -17.61 -30.51 -21.42
N CYS A 190 -18.67 -29.80 -21.00
CA CYS A 190 -19.51 -30.20 -19.89
C CYS A 190 -20.98 -29.84 -20.11
N THR A 191 -21.85 -30.52 -19.40
CA THR A 191 -23.28 -30.31 -19.40
C THR A 191 -23.90 -30.73 -18.05
N VAL A 192 -25.05 -30.19 -17.72
CA VAL A 192 -25.84 -30.59 -16.56
C VAL A 192 -27.26 -30.95 -17.01
N ASP A 193 -27.80 -32.03 -16.46
CA ASP A 193 -29.18 -32.42 -16.71
C ASP A 193 -30.12 -31.64 -15.79
N GLY A 194 -31.16 -31.04 -16.38
CA GLY A 194 -32.19 -30.29 -15.66
C GLY A 194 -31.86 -28.82 -15.44
N VAL A 195 -32.27 -28.29 -14.28
CA VAL A 195 -32.00 -26.91 -13.89
C VAL A 195 -30.62 -26.86 -13.24
N GLY A 196 -29.69 -26.16 -13.87
CA GLY A 196 -28.36 -25.93 -13.34
C GLY A 196 -28.34 -24.93 -12.17
N VAL A 197 -27.15 -24.51 -11.82
CA VAL A 197 -26.90 -23.48 -10.79
C VAL A 197 -26.93 -22.06 -11.39
N ASP A 198 -26.94 -21.05 -10.52
CA ASP A 198 -26.77 -19.66 -10.96
C ASP A 198 -25.40 -19.47 -11.63
N PRO A 199 -25.34 -19.15 -12.94
CA PRO A 199 -24.07 -18.98 -13.65
C PRO A 199 -23.20 -17.86 -13.12
N ALA A 200 -23.79 -16.86 -12.47
CA ALA A 200 -23.04 -15.72 -11.94
C ALA A 200 -22.40 -16.04 -10.58
N ARG A 201 -22.98 -16.96 -9.83
CA ARG A 201 -22.49 -17.35 -8.51
C ARG A 201 -22.72 -18.86 -8.29
N PRO A 202 -21.98 -19.73 -8.97
CA PRO A 202 -22.09 -21.17 -8.74
C PRO A 202 -21.55 -21.52 -7.35
N PRO A 203 -22.15 -22.49 -6.61
CA PRO A 203 -21.71 -22.87 -5.27
C PRO A 203 -20.47 -23.77 -5.32
N ILE A 204 -19.42 -23.36 -6.03
CA ILE A 204 -18.16 -24.10 -6.19
C ILE A 204 -16.97 -23.20 -5.90
N LEU A 205 -15.89 -23.80 -5.43
CA LEU A 205 -14.64 -23.14 -5.13
C LEU A 205 -13.49 -23.85 -5.84
N TRP A 206 -12.69 -23.10 -6.59
CA TRP A 206 -11.49 -23.60 -7.21
C TRP A 206 -10.28 -23.37 -6.32
N GLU A 207 -9.50 -24.40 -6.11
CA GLU A 207 -8.35 -24.42 -5.21
C GLU A 207 -7.16 -25.13 -5.87
N ALA A 208 -5.93 -24.75 -5.48
CA ALA A 208 -4.69 -25.37 -5.91
C ALA A 208 -3.87 -25.80 -4.69
N TRP A 209 -3.09 -26.86 -4.82
CA TRP A 209 -2.27 -27.40 -3.72
C TRP A 209 -1.03 -26.52 -3.49
N ASP A 210 -0.83 -26.04 -2.25
CA ASP A 210 0.28 -25.15 -1.87
C ASP A 210 1.45 -25.87 -1.17
N GLY A 211 1.36 -27.18 -1.01
CA GLY A 211 2.33 -27.99 -0.28
C GLY A 211 1.84 -28.44 1.12
N ALA A 212 0.91 -27.71 1.72
CA ALA A 212 0.35 -27.98 3.04
C ALA A 212 -1.18 -28.05 3.01
N SER A 213 -1.81 -27.20 2.20
CA SER A 213 -3.26 -27.04 2.13
C SER A 213 -3.73 -26.73 0.70
N TRP A 214 -5.04 -26.68 0.54
CA TRP A 214 -5.68 -26.25 -0.70
C TRP A 214 -5.92 -24.74 -0.63
N ALA A 215 -5.14 -23.96 -1.41
CA ALA A 215 -5.26 -22.52 -1.49
C ALA A 215 -6.24 -22.11 -2.59
N VAL A 216 -7.07 -21.12 -2.31
CA VAL A 216 -8.10 -20.64 -3.24
C VAL A 216 -7.47 -20.01 -4.49
N CYS A 217 -7.99 -20.38 -5.65
CA CYS A 217 -7.67 -19.76 -6.94
C CYS A 217 -8.66 -18.64 -7.22
N GLU A 218 -8.18 -17.53 -7.76
CA GLU A 218 -9.05 -16.46 -8.21
C GLU A 218 -9.60 -16.78 -9.60
N VAL A 219 -10.91 -16.77 -9.75
CA VAL A 219 -11.60 -16.98 -11.03
C VAL A 219 -11.70 -15.65 -11.75
N GLU A 220 -11.01 -15.51 -12.89
CA GLU A 220 -11.11 -14.31 -13.72
C GLU A 220 -12.31 -14.39 -14.66
N LYS A 221 -12.60 -15.59 -15.16
CA LYS A 221 -13.65 -15.83 -16.14
C LYS A 221 -14.18 -17.25 -15.99
N ASP A 222 -15.50 -17.42 -15.99
CA ASP A 222 -16.16 -18.72 -16.06
C ASP A 222 -17.30 -18.69 -17.09
N ASP A 223 -16.99 -19.09 -18.33
CA ASP A 223 -18.00 -19.24 -19.39
C ASP A 223 -18.84 -20.50 -19.20
N THR A 224 -18.41 -21.45 -18.34
CA THR A 224 -19.16 -22.66 -18.06
C THR A 224 -20.38 -22.39 -17.17
N GLY A 225 -20.34 -21.30 -16.41
CA GLY A 225 -21.38 -20.93 -15.45
C GLY A 225 -21.56 -22.03 -14.38
N GLY A 226 -20.45 -22.55 -13.83
CA GLY A 226 -20.48 -23.65 -12.88
C GLY A 226 -20.83 -25.00 -13.53
N PHE A 227 -20.19 -25.38 -14.63
CA PHE A 227 -20.43 -26.61 -15.41
C PHE A 227 -21.84 -26.73 -16.05
N ASN A 228 -22.62 -25.66 -16.11
CA ASN A 228 -23.92 -25.67 -16.77
C ASN A 228 -23.82 -25.90 -18.30
N ARG A 229 -22.69 -25.54 -18.88
CA ARG A 229 -22.44 -25.64 -20.34
C ARG A 229 -20.94 -25.70 -20.64
N SER A 230 -20.59 -26.19 -21.81
CA SER A 230 -19.19 -26.14 -22.27
C SER A 230 -18.70 -24.70 -22.39
N GLY A 231 -17.46 -24.46 -21.96
CA GLY A 231 -16.89 -23.11 -21.92
C GLY A 231 -15.44 -23.09 -21.50
N GLU A 232 -14.91 -21.87 -21.38
CA GLU A 232 -13.56 -21.60 -20.93
C GLU A 232 -13.60 -20.98 -19.53
N LEU A 233 -12.78 -21.56 -18.63
CA LEU A 233 -12.53 -21.08 -17.29
C LEU A 233 -11.10 -20.54 -17.19
N ILE A 234 -10.92 -19.33 -16.70
CA ILE A 234 -9.60 -18.71 -16.48
C ILE A 234 -9.38 -18.58 -14.97
N LEU A 235 -8.29 -19.22 -14.50
CA LEU A 235 -7.89 -19.24 -13.10
C LEU A 235 -6.54 -18.59 -12.90
N HIS A 236 -6.41 -17.79 -11.84
CA HIS A 236 -5.13 -17.34 -11.31
C HIS A 236 -4.73 -18.24 -10.16
N LEU A 237 -3.60 -18.92 -10.32
CA LEU A 237 -3.08 -19.84 -9.34
C LEU A 237 -2.23 -19.14 -8.29
N PRO A 238 -2.24 -19.61 -7.04
CA PRO A 238 -1.39 -19.06 -5.99
C PRO A 238 0.10 -19.23 -6.33
N ARG A 239 0.94 -18.33 -5.83
CA ARG A 239 2.40 -18.39 -5.99
C ARG A 239 3.00 -19.65 -5.37
N THR A 240 2.31 -20.21 -4.38
CA THR A 240 2.69 -21.40 -3.62
C THR A 240 2.27 -22.70 -4.29
N HIS A 241 1.68 -22.70 -5.50
CA HIS A 241 1.27 -23.91 -6.19
C HIS A 241 2.46 -24.83 -6.46
N VAL A 242 2.41 -26.03 -5.90
CA VAL A 242 3.47 -27.05 -5.98
C VAL A 242 2.92 -28.42 -6.41
N PRO A 243 3.76 -29.33 -6.90
CA PRO A 243 3.31 -30.69 -7.25
C PRO A 243 2.76 -31.44 -6.03
N ALA A 244 1.73 -32.25 -6.27
CA ALA A 244 1.14 -33.16 -5.28
C ALA A 244 0.87 -34.52 -5.89
N ALA A 245 0.58 -35.50 -5.04
CA ALA A 245 0.12 -36.82 -5.44
C ALA A 245 -1.35 -37.00 -5.04
N VAL A 246 -2.23 -37.16 -6.04
CA VAL A 246 -3.65 -37.50 -5.83
C VAL A 246 -3.92 -38.81 -6.57
N VAL A 247 -4.60 -39.74 -5.97
CA VAL A 247 -4.91 -41.09 -6.51
C VAL A 247 -3.68 -41.83 -7.11
N GLY A 248 -2.50 -41.65 -6.47
CA GLY A 248 -1.24 -42.23 -6.95
C GLY A 248 -0.62 -41.56 -8.19
N ARG A 249 -1.18 -40.44 -8.68
CA ARG A 249 -0.67 -39.65 -9.81
C ARG A 249 -0.02 -38.38 -9.30
N THR A 250 1.21 -38.09 -9.76
CA THR A 250 1.92 -36.87 -9.41
C THR A 250 1.71 -35.82 -10.49
N GLY A 251 1.38 -34.58 -10.10
CA GLY A 251 1.18 -33.45 -11.01
C GLY A 251 0.88 -32.14 -10.27
N GLY A 252 0.64 -31.07 -11.01
CA GLY A 252 0.09 -29.83 -10.46
C GLY A 252 -1.42 -29.98 -10.28
N TRP A 253 -1.89 -30.15 -9.07
CA TRP A 253 -3.29 -30.47 -8.82
C TRP A 253 -4.13 -29.25 -8.50
N LEU A 254 -5.26 -29.15 -9.20
CA LEU A 254 -6.37 -28.24 -8.92
C LEU A 254 -7.54 -29.04 -8.37
N ARG A 255 -8.34 -28.42 -7.52
CA ARG A 255 -9.56 -28.98 -6.96
C ARG A 255 -10.72 -28.01 -7.17
N CYS A 256 -11.81 -28.50 -7.73
CA CYS A 256 -13.10 -27.82 -7.70
C CYS A 256 -13.94 -28.50 -6.61
N ARG A 257 -14.28 -27.77 -5.57
CA ARG A 257 -15.04 -28.26 -4.43
C ARG A 257 -16.43 -27.65 -4.39
N LEU A 258 -17.46 -28.49 -4.24
CA LEU A 258 -18.81 -28.03 -3.98
C LEU A 258 -18.89 -27.48 -2.56
N ILE A 259 -19.33 -26.25 -2.41
CA ILE A 259 -19.49 -25.59 -1.11
C ILE A 259 -20.96 -25.49 -0.73
N GLU A 260 -21.23 -25.19 0.53
CA GLU A 260 -22.58 -24.95 1.00
C GLU A 260 -23.16 -23.72 0.29
N ALA A 261 -24.37 -23.89 -0.27
CA ALA A 261 -25.02 -22.80 -0.99
C ALA A 261 -25.58 -21.77 -0.02
N GLU A 262 -25.50 -20.50 -0.39
CA GLU A 262 -26.11 -19.40 0.36
C GLU A 262 -27.65 -19.55 0.42
N PRO A 263 -28.32 -19.02 1.45
CA PRO A 263 -29.79 -19.04 1.52
C PRO A 263 -30.44 -18.46 0.26
N GLY A 264 -31.19 -19.31 -0.47
CA GLY A 264 -31.85 -18.95 -1.72
C GLY A 264 -30.99 -19.09 -2.98
N GLN A 265 -29.75 -19.56 -2.87
CA GLN A 265 -28.91 -19.91 -4.01
C GLN A 265 -29.27 -21.31 -4.52
N PRO A 266 -29.50 -21.50 -5.85
CA PRO A 266 -29.78 -22.81 -6.40
C PRO A 266 -28.56 -23.74 -6.31
N THR A 267 -28.79 -25.01 -5.96
CA THR A 267 -27.80 -26.08 -5.89
C THR A 267 -27.96 -27.06 -7.05
N TYR A 268 -26.95 -27.90 -7.28
CA TYR A 268 -27.04 -28.97 -8.28
C TYR A 268 -28.04 -30.05 -7.84
N MET A 269 -29.06 -30.27 -8.67
CA MET A 269 -30.03 -31.34 -8.49
C MET A 269 -29.56 -32.67 -9.07
N ALA A 270 -28.69 -32.61 -10.09
CA ALA A 270 -27.99 -33.73 -10.68
C ALA A 270 -26.52 -33.37 -10.87
N PRO A 271 -25.59 -34.37 -10.82
CA PRO A 271 -24.17 -34.05 -11.03
C PRO A 271 -23.94 -33.54 -12.45
N PRO A 272 -23.20 -32.43 -12.63
CA PRO A 272 -22.72 -32.03 -13.95
C PRO A 272 -21.80 -33.15 -14.49
N VAL A 273 -21.73 -33.27 -15.82
CA VAL A 273 -20.95 -34.26 -16.52
C VAL A 273 -19.89 -33.57 -17.34
N VAL A 274 -18.64 -34.05 -17.28
CA VAL A 274 -17.52 -33.60 -18.10
C VAL A 274 -17.16 -34.68 -19.10
N ARG A 275 -17.02 -34.28 -20.40
CA ARG A 275 -16.65 -35.13 -21.53
C ARG A 275 -15.26 -34.85 -22.05
N GLY A 276 -14.73 -33.69 -21.76
CA GLY A 276 -13.39 -33.27 -22.20
C GLY A 276 -12.84 -32.14 -21.38
N ILE A 277 -11.54 -32.20 -21.10
CA ILE A 277 -10.78 -31.14 -20.43
C ILE A 277 -9.51 -30.90 -21.21
N THR A 278 -9.22 -29.63 -21.51
CA THR A 278 -7.90 -29.20 -21.94
C THR A 278 -7.43 -28.06 -21.06
N ALA A 279 -6.13 -28.07 -20.74
CA ALA A 279 -5.52 -27.06 -19.89
C ALA A 279 -4.27 -26.50 -20.56
N PHE A 280 -4.06 -25.22 -20.44
CA PHE A 280 -2.83 -24.57 -20.91
C PHE A 280 -2.58 -23.26 -20.18
N THR A 281 -1.31 -22.95 -19.96
CA THR A 281 -0.88 -21.69 -19.36
C THR A 281 -0.98 -20.56 -20.38
N ILE A 282 -1.66 -19.47 -20.01
CA ILE A 282 -1.83 -18.27 -20.84
C ILE A 282 -1.10 -17.06 -20.29
N GLY A 283 -0.42 -17.19 -19.15
CA GLY A 283 0.31 -16.10 -18.52
C GLY A 283 0.76 -16.44 -17.10
N ALA A 284 1.34 -15.46 -16.43
CA ALA A 284 1.64 -15.55 -15.00
C ALA A 284 1.74 -14.15 -14.40
N THR A 285 1.69 -14.08 -13.06
CA THR A 285 1.61 -12.85 -12.28
C THR A 285 2.84 -12.71 -11.38
N VAL A 286 3.41 -11.51 -11.30
CA VAL A 286 4.57 -11.21 -10.46
C VAL A 286 4.39 -9.87 -9.76
N ALA A 287 5.02 -9.71 -8.58
CA ALA A 287 5.05 -8.44 -7.88
C ALA A 287 5.87 -7.41 -8.66
N ALA A 288 5.38 -6.18 -8.64
CA ALA A 288 6.05 -5.03 -9.23
C ALA A 288 5.94 -3.81 -8.32
N GLU A 289 6.94 -2.94 -8.38
CA GLU A 289 7.04 -1.74 -7.57
C GLU A 289 7.25 -0.51 -8.44
N HIS A 290 6.70 0.62 -8.03
CA HIS A 290 6.94 1.92 -8.67
C HIS A 290 8.35 2.41 -8.35
N ALA A 291 9.35 1.82 -8.99
CA ALA A 291 10.74 2.22 -8.90
C ALA A 291 11.48 1.85 -10.18
N GLU A 292 12.41 2.69 -10.58
CA GLU A 292 13.37 2.44 -11.64
C GLU A 292 14.74 2.16 -11.02
N THR A 293 15.51 1.24 -11.59
CA THR A 293 16.90 1.01 -11.19
C THR A 293 17.82 1.83 -12.08
N VAL A 294 18.60 2.71 -11.47
CA VAL A 294 19.68 3.44 -12.12
C VAL A 294 20.98 2.68 -11.87
N THR A 295 21.75 2.43 -12.91
CA THR A 295 23.00 1.67 -12.83
C THR A 295 24.16 2.50 -13.34
N ASP A 296 25.34 2.29 -12.73
CA ASP A 296 26.63 2.84 -13.17
C ASP A 296 26.69 4.37 -13.32
N GLU A 297 26.00 5.10 -12.44
CA GLU A 297 26.03 6.56 -12.45
C GLU A 297 27.35 7.10 -11.90
N VAL A 298 28.07 7.87 -12.73
CA VAL A 298 29.29 8.56 -12.32
C VAL A 298 28.91 9.91 -11.68
N LEU A 299 29.23 10.09 -10.42
CA LEU A 299 28.94 11.31 -9.68
C LEU A 299 29.99 12.42 -9.88
N GLY A 300 31.23 12.03 -10.17
CA GLY A 300 32.33 12.97 -10.39
C GLY A 300 33.66 12.44 -9.88
N GLN A 301 34.63 13.36 -9.78
CA GLN A 301 35.97 13.07 -9.23
C GLN A 301 36.12 13.65 -7.85
N ALA A 302 36.77 12.90 -6.96
CA ALA A 302 37.08 13.34 -5.60
C ALA A 302 38.17 14.41 -5.60
N GLU A 303 38.00 15.43 -4.76
CA GLU A 303 38.99 16.48 -4.56
C GLU A 303 40.04 16.15 -3.49
N GLY A 304 39.85 15.05 -2.76
CA GLY A 304 40.72 14.62 -1.68
C GLY A 304 40.48 15.41 -0.38
N VAL A 305 39.30 16.01 -0.23
CA VAL A 305 38.94 16.78 0.98
C VAL A 305 37.89 16.05 1.80
N PRO A 306 37.93 16.12 3.14
CA PRO A 306 36.92 15.55 4.01
C PRO A 306 35.54 16.23 3.80
N GLY A 307 34.43 15.50 4.04
CA GLY A 307 33.09 16.05 3.96
C GLY A 307 32.63 16.41 2.56
N GLN A 308 33.24 15.82 1.53
CA GLN A 308 32.87 16.08 0.14
C GLN A 308 31.49 15.50 -0.16
N VAL A 309 30.67 16.28 -0.89
CA VAL A 309 29.29 15.96 -1.21
C VAL A 309 29.10 15.79 -2.72
N PHE A 310 28.44 14.73 -3.12
CA PHE A 310 28.01 14.44 -4.48
C PHE A 310 26.50 14.41 -4.57
N ARG A 311 25.95 14.58 -5.78
CA ARG A 311 24.51 14.53 -6.01
C ARG A 311 24.17 13.50 -7.07
N LEU A 312 23.14 12.72 -6.80
CA LEU A 312 22.52 11.82 -7.75
C LEU A 312 21.70 12.60 -8.78
N ALA A 313 21.68 12.13 -10.00
CA ALA A 313 20.95 12.78 -11.09
C ALA A 313 19.43 12.62 -10.98
N ARG A 314 18.97 11.55 -10.32
CA ARG A 314 17.54 11.19 -10.22
C ARG A 314 17.11 10.97 -8.77
N PRO A 315 16.99 12.03 -7.96
CA PRO A 315 16.28 11.93 -6.68
C PRO A 315 14.76 11.87 -6.94
N PRO A 316 13.97 11.36 -5.96
CA PRO A 316 14.37 10.79 -4.69
C PRO A 316 14.83 9.32 -4.82
N VAL A 317 15.56 8.84 -3.81
CA VAL A 317 16.02 7.46 -3.71
C VAL A 317 15.05 6.68 -2.81
N VAL A 318 14.45 5.62 -3.35
CA VAL A 318 13.60 4.73 -2.56
C VAL A 318 14.44 3.66 -1.85
N PRO A 319 13.96 3.07 -0.73
CA PRO A 319 14.68 2.02 -0.04
C PRO A 319 15.08 0.87 -0.97
N GLY A 320 16.32 0.39 -0.81
CA GLY A 320 16.88 -0.68 -1.62
C GLY A 320 18.39 -0.73 -1.53
N GLU A 321 19.01 -1.55 -2.39
CA GLU A 321 20.45 -1.65 -2.47
C GLU A 321 21.05 -0.32 -2.98
N PHE A 322 22.04 0.19 -2.24
CA PHE A 322 22.78 1.40 -2.58
C PHE A 322 24.27 1.14 -2.42
N VAL A 323 25.00 1.06 -3.54
CA VAL A 323 26.42 0.71 -3.55
C VAL A 323 27.22 1.82 -4.19
N VAL A 324 28.10 2.44 -3.41
CA VAL A 324 29.07 3.43 -3.88
C VAL A 324 30.40 2.76 -4.15
N GLU A 325 30.97 3.01 -5.30
CA GLU A 325 32.29 2.54 -5.70
C GLU A 325 33.20 3.73 -5.98
N VAL A 326 34.43 3.66 -5.47
CA VAL A 326 35.45 4.66 -5.71
C VAL A 326 36.63 3.99 -6.39
N THR A 327 37.04 4.52 -7.54
CA THR A 327 38.15 4.01 -8.34
C THR A 327 39.38 4.91 -8.17
N ASP A 328 40.46 4.37 -7.65
CA ASP A 328 41.69 5.11 -7.41
C ASP A 328 42.48 5.23 -8.75
N PRO A 329 42.79 6.45 -9.21
CA PRO A 329 43.58 6.64 -10.42
C PRO A 329 45.02 6.14 -10.34
N SER A 330 45.62 6.06 -9.14
CA SER A 330 46.98 5.61 -8.97
C SER A 330 47.17 4.10 -9.17
N ALA A 331 46.09 3.32 -9.13
CA ALA A 331 46.14 1.88 -9.37
C ALA A 331 46.33 1.52 -10.86
N ALA A 332 46.00 2.45 -11.79
CA ALA A 332 46.18 2.23 -13.23
C ALA A 332 47.62 2.16 -13.67
N ASP A 333 48.56 2.76 -12.91
CA ASP A 333 50.00 2.76 -13.20
C ASP A 333 50.76 1.54 -12.64
N SER A 334 50.08 0.68 -11.88
CA SER A 334 50.67 -0.54 -11.34
C SER A 334 50.64 -1.66 -12.36
N ALA A 335 51.74 -2.35 -12.62
CA ALA A 335 51.99 -3.35 -13.66
C ALA A 335 51.08 -4.60 -13.67
N GLY A 336 49.91 -4.53 -13.06
CA GLY A 336 48.91 -5.59 -12.97
C GLY A 336 47.54 -5.28 -13.60
N GLY A 337 47.33 -4.11 -14.21
CA GLY A 337 46.21 -3.82 -15.09
C GLY A 337 44.76 -3.81 -14.51
N GLY A 338 44.60 -3.83 -13.21
CA GLY A 338 43.28 -3.76 -12.56
C GLY A 338 43.07 -2.42 -11.86
N SER A 339 42.06 -1.66 -12.27
CA SER A 339 41.63 -0.51 -11.49
C SER A 339 41.14 -0.98 -10.10
N ASP A 340 41.76 -0.47 -9.03
CA ASP A 340 41.36 -0.82 -7.65
C ASP A 340 40.04 -0.14 -7.33
N ILE A 341 38.93 -0.89 -7.57
CA ILE A 341 37.56 -0.46 -7.26
C ILE A 341 37.29 -0.81 -5.81
N THR A 342 37.12 0.21 -4.99
CA THR A 342 36.79 0.05 -3.56
C THR A 342 35.31 0.34 -3.34
N ARG A 343 34.65 -0.56 -2.61
CA ARG A 343 33.23 -0.38 -2.22
C ARG A 343 33.14 0.39 -0.91
N TRP A 344 32.15 1.27 -0.83
CA TRP A 344 31.85 2.08 0.34
C TRP A 344 30.49 1.71 0.88
N THR A 345 30.39 1.61 2.20
CA THR A 345 29.18 1.19 2.91
C THR A 345 28.38 2.41 3.32
N ARG A 346 27.09 2.38 3.07
CA ARG A 346 26.16 3.38 3.57
C ARG A 346 25.98 3.22 5.08
N VAL A 347 26.09 4.33 5.82
CA VAL A 347 25.76 4.46 7.25
C VAL A 347 24.73 5.56 7.43
N ASP A 348 24.00 5.55 8.55
CA ASP A 348 23.01 6.59 8.85
C ASP A 348 23.71 7.89 9.31
N ASP A 349 24.81 7.75 10.06
CA ASP A 349 25.67 8.84 10.49
C ASP A 349 27.14 8.38 10.62
N PHE A 350 28.05 9.34 10.83
CA PHE A 350 29.47 9.07 10.97
C PHE A 350 29.96 8.94 12.41
N ALA A 351 29.09 8.94 13.43
CA ALA A 351 29.46 9.00 14.84
C ALA A 351 30.44 7.86 15.27
N HIS A 352 30.24 6.69 14.67
CA HIS A 352 31.04 5.49 14.94
C HIS A 352 32.08 5.20 13.87
N SER A 353 32.29 6.07 12.90
CA SER A 353 33.23 5.86 11.79
C SER A 353 34.66 6.21 12.21
N GLY A 354 35.59 5.29 12.00
CA GLY A 354 37.00 5.51 12.14
C GLY A 354 37.65 6.09 10.88
N PRO A 355 38.91 6.58 10.95
CA PRO A 355 39.56 7.28 9.83
C PRO A 355 39.83 6.40 8.60
N GLU A 356 39.82 5.08 8.74
CA GLU A 356 40.02 4.13 7.63
C GLU A 356 38.74 3.50 7.11
N ASP A 357 37.61 3.78 7.76
CA ASP A 357 36.31 3.21 7.37
C ASP A 357 35.81 3.85 6.09
N ARG A 358 35.40 3.02 5.14
CA ARG A 358 34.84 3.43 3.85
C ARG A 358 33.35 3.62 3.98
N HIS A 359 32.95 4.71 4.65
CA HIS A 359 31.56 5.02 4.95
C HIS A 359 31.09 6.25 4.18
N VAL A 360 29.84 6.22 3.77
CA VAL A 360 29.11 7.34 3.17
C VAL A 360 27.72 7.44 3.78
N THR A 361 27.17 8.65 3.84
CA THR A 361 25.77 8.88 4.16
C THR A 361 24.99 9.22 2.88
N LEU A 362 23.69 8.98 2.90
CA LEU A 362 22.78 9.30 1.81
C LEU A 362 21.57 10.04 2.36
N ASP A 363 21.33 11.25 1.86
CA ASP A 363 20.03 11.91 1.98
C ASP A 363 19.15 11.44 0.81
N PRO A 364 18.16 10.56 1.05
CA PRO A 364 17.39 9.94 -0.02
C PRO A 364 16.44 10.94 -0.72
N ASN A 365 15.98 11.98 -0.02
CA ASN A 365 15.06 12.97 -0.60
C ASN A 365 15.80 13.92 -1.56
N ALA A 366 16.98 14.40 -1.15
CA ALA A 366 17.79 15.28 -1.98
C ALA A 366 18.75 14.57 -2.94
N GLY A 367 18.90 13.23 -2.81
CA GLY A 367 19.89 12.45 -3.56
C GLY A 367 21.32 12.87 -3.28
N ARG A 368 21.63 13.26 -2.02
CA ARG A 368 22.93 13.77 -1.63
C ARG A 368 23.75 12.67 -0.96
N VAL A 369 24.89 12.35 -1.55
CA VAL A 369 25.89 11.40 -1.03
C VAL A 369 27.01 12.18 -0.39
N GLU A 370 27.29 11.94 0.90
CA GLU A 370 28.30 12.67 1.65
C GLU A 370 29.35 11.72 2.21
N PHE A 371 30.61 12.09 2.08
CA PHE A 371 31.77 11.40 2.65
C PHE A 371 32.09 11.95 4.04
N GLY A 372 32.78 11.14 4.85
CA GLY A 372 33.06 11.44 6.24
C GLY A 372 33.76 12.81 6.43
N PRO A 373 33.32 13.60 7.40
CA PRO A 373 33.93 14.89 7.72
C PRO A 373 35.19 14.76 8.53
N ALA A 374 35.95 15.83 8.62
CA ALA A 374 37.03 15.98 9.58
C ALA A 374 36.71 17.09 10.58
N VAL A 375 36.90 16.80 11.86
CA VAL A 375 36.62 17.74 12.96
C VAL A 375 37.89 18.04 13.69
N ARG A 376 38.16 19.33 13.97
CA ARG A 376 39.26 19.75 14.77
C ARG A 376 38.92 19.63 16.25
N GLU A 377 39.67 18.80 16.96
CA GLU A 377 39.54 18.57 18.38
C GLU A 377 40.11 19.72 19.22
N ARG A 378 39.76 19.76 20.51
CA ARG A 378 40.23 20.81 21.45
C ARG A 378 41.74 20.88 21.62
N ASP A 379 42.43 19.75 21.46
CA ASP A 379 43.89 19.65 21.52
C ASP A 379 44.60 20.09 20.25
N GLY A 380 43.85 20.51 19.22
CA GLY A 380 44.33 20.94 17.92
C GLY A 380 44.51 19.80 16.91
N SER A 381 44.36 18.55 17.30
CA SER A 381 44.37 17.40 16.39
C SER A 381 43.13 17.42 15.45
N VAL A 382 43.26 16.75 14.31
CA VAL A 382 42.14 16.60 13.35
C VAL A 382 41.69 15.14 13.37
N ARG A 383 40.46 14.89 13.75
CA ARG A 383 39.84 13.58 13.73
C ARG A 383 39.04 13.40 12.46
N HIS A 384 39.31 12.36 11.71
CA HIS A 384 38.55 11.96 10.53
C HIS A 384 37.46 10.96 10.92
N TYR A 385 36.22 11.22 10.45
CA TYR A 385 35.04 10.36 10.65
C TYR A 385 34.71 9.61 9.36
N GLY A 386 35.63 8.78 8.92
CA GLY A 386 35.64 8.03 7.69
C GLY A 386 36.82 8.33 6.80
N ARG A 387 37.16 7.39 5.93
CA ARG A 387 38.23 7.54 4.95
C ARG A 387 37.87 8.63 3.94
N VAL A 388 38.87 9.41 3.54
CA VAL A 388 38.74 10.41 2.49
C VAL A 388 39.16 9.79 1.17
N PRO A 389 38.31 9.83 0.09
CA PRO A 389 38.75 9.40 -1.22
C PRO A 389 39.93 10.21 -1.72
N VAL A 390 40.91 9.55 -2.36
CA VAL A 390 42.11 10.24 -2.87
C VAL A 390 41.72 11.23 -3.98
N LYS A 391 42.49 12.30 -4.11
CA LYS A 391 42.26 13.31 -5.15
C LYS A 391 42.31 12.68 -6.56
N GLY A 392 41.29 12.95 -7.37
CA GLY A 392 41.14 12.42 -8.73
C GLY A 392 40.50 11.03 -8.80
N ALA A 393 40.19 10.41 -7.65
CA ALA A 393 39.40 9.19 -7.65
C ALA A 393 38.00 9.40 -8.23
N THR A 394 37.57 8.49 -9.11
CA THR A 394 36.23 8.55 -9.67
C THR A 394 35.22 7.93 -8.71
N VAL A 395 34.23 8.71 -8.32
CA VAL A 395 33.11 8.28 -7.47
C VAL A 395 31.94 7.88 -8.36
N ARG A 396 31.45 6.65 -8.20
CA ARG A 396 30.35 6.08 -8.98
C ARG A 396 29.37 5.39 -8.04
N VAL A 397 28.08 5.48 -8.36
CA VAL A 397 27.07 4.62 -7.76
C VAL A 397 26.75 3.50 -8.72
N ARG A 398 27.01 2.26 -8.28
CA ARG A 398 26.79 1.07 -9.10
C ARG A 398 25.31 0.84 -9.37
N SER A 399 24.48 0.97 -8.36
CA SER A 399 23.05 0.84 -8.47
C SER A 399 22.33 1.58 -7.36
N TYR A 400 21.23 2.16 -7.68
CA TYR A 400 20.23 2.68 -6.75
C TYR A 400 18.86 2.67 -7.39
N ARG A 401 17.81 2.78 -6.58
CA ARG A 401 16.42 2.81 -7.04
C ARG A 401 15.86 4.20 -6.87
N THR A 402 15.19 4.71 -7.90
CA THR A 402 14.49 5.99 -7.90
C THR A 402 13.03 5.81 -8.22
N GLY A 403 12.16 6.68 -7.72
CA GLY A 403 10.71 6.60 -7.92
C GLY A 403 9.97 6.82 -6.62
N GLY A 404 8.94 6.03 -6.39
CA GLY A 404 8.06 6.18 -5.22
C GLY A 404 7.10 7.36 -5.34
N GLY A 405 6.46 7.68 -4.23
CA GLY A 405 5.51 8.78 -4.14
C GLY A 405 4.08 8.39 -4.55
N LEU A 406 3.15 9.30 -4.30
CA LEU A 406 1.71 9.12 -4.56
C LEU A 406 1.40 8.86 -6.05
N ARG A 407 2.25 9.31 -6.96
CA ARG A 407 2.09 9.02 -8.41
C ARG A 407 2.09 7.53 -8.74
N GLY A 408 2.73 6.72 -7.89
CA GLY A 408 2.74 5.27 -8.02
C GLY A 408 1.41 4.60 -7.71
N ASN A 409 0.48 5.25 -7.01
CA ASN A 409 -0.81 4.68 -6.66
C ASN A 409 -1.77 4.73 -7.86
N VAL A 410 -1.51 3.87 -8.84
CA VAL A 410 -2.28 3.82 -10.09
C VAL A 410 -3.44 2.84 -9.99
N ALA A 411 -4.55 3.15 -10.68
CA ALA A 411 -5.74 2.33 -10.70
C ALA A 411 -5.49 0.96 -11.38
N ARG A 412 -6.40 0.01 -11.15
CA ARG A 412 -6.39 -1.29 -11.84
C ARG A 412 -6.41 -1.12 -13.37
N SER A 413 -5.76 -2.02 -14.08
CA SER A 413 -5.73 -2.08 -15.56
C SER A 413 -5.13 -0.84 -16.23
N THR A 414 -4.28 -0.08 -15.54
CA THR A 414 -3.57 1.10 -16.10
C THR A 414 -2.17 0.77 -16.58
N LEU A 415 -1.51 -0.25 -16.03
CA LEU A 415 -0.19 -0.72 -16.46
C LEU A 415 -0.34 -1.62 -17.69
N ARG A 416 -0.21 -1.03 -18.88
CA ARG A 416 -0.47 -1.71 -20.17
C ARG A 416 0.70 -1.67 -21.13
N VAL A 417 1.74 -0.94 -20.83
CA VAL A 417 2.89 -0.73 -21.72
C VAL A 417 4.07 -1.53 -21.23
N LEU A 418 4.56 -2.45 -22.05
CA LEU A 418 5.83 -3.15 -21.82
C LEU A 418 6.95 -2.33 -22.44
N ARG A 419 7.88 -1.80 -21.65
CA ARG A 419 8.96 -0.92 -22.15
C ARG A 419 10.04 -1.67 -22.94
N SER A 420 10.21 -2.95 -22.65
CA SER A 420 11.10 -3.84 -23.39
C SER A 420 10.34 -5.06 -23.90
N ALA A 421 10.45 -5.36 -25.19
CA ALA A 421 9.78 -6.52 -25.78
C ALA A 421 10.27 -7.83 -25.15
N ILE A 422 9.33 -8.63 -24.65
CA ILE A 422 9.59 -9.99 -24.20
C ILE A 422 8.98 -10.94 -25.25
N PRO A 423 9.77 -11.87 -25.80
CA PRO A 423 9.25 -12.82 -26.79
C PRO A 423 7.99 -13.53 -26.24
N TYR A 424 6.97 -13.62 -27.11
CA TYR A 424 5.70 -14.32 -26.85
C TYR A 424 4.77 -13.65 -25.81
N VAL A 425 5.14 -12.55 -25.16
CA VAL A 425 4.25 -11.78 -24.31
C VAL A 425 3.49 -10.76 -25.16
N ALA A 426 2.16 -10.86 -25.18
CA ALA A 426 1.28 -10.01 -25.97
C ALA A 426 0.82 -8.76 -25.23
N ARG A 427 0.55 -8.89 -23.93
CA ARG A 427 0.07 -7.80 -23.09
C ARG A 427 0.48 -7.97 -21.63
N VAL A 428 0.41 -6.87 -20.93
CA VAL A 428 0.67 -6.78 -19.49
C VAL A 428 -0.44 -5.97 -18.87
N GLU A 429 -0.83 -6.31 -17.63
CA GLU A 429 -1.84 -5.57 -16.91
C GLU A 429 -1.68 -5.75 -15.40
N ASN A 430 -2.01 -4.71 -14.61
CA ASN A 430 -2.23 -4.84 -13.17
C ASN A 430 -3.71 -5.07 -12.91
N ARG A 431 -4.05 -6.17 -12.28
CA ARG A 431 -5.45 -6.53 -11.98
C ARG A 431 -5.99 -5.84 -10.74
N ARG A 432 -5.09 -5.44 -9.83
CA ARG A 432 -5.38 -4.67 -8.63
C ARG A 432 -4.76 -3.28 -8.74
N PRO A 433 -5.30 -2.28 -8.04
CA PRO A 433 -4.65 -0.98 -7.95
C PRO A 433 -3.27 -1.12 -7.31
N ALA A 434 -2.35 -0.24 -7.66
CA ALA A 434 -1.09 -0.12 -6.95
C ALA A 434 -1.29 0.78 -5.73
N LEU A 435 -0.77 0.34 -4.58
CA LEU A 435 -0.94 1.01 -3.29
C LEU A 435 0.40 1.11 -2.55
N GLY A 436 0.45 1.95 -1.51
CA GLY A 436 1.63 2.10 -0.65
C GLY A 436 2.64 3.15 -1.13
N GLY A 437 2.36 3.84 -2.22
CA GLY A 437 3.17 4.98 -2.66
C GLY A 437 2.88 6.21 -1.81
N VAL A 438 3.91 6.75 -1.15
CA VAL A 438 3.84 7.96 -0.33
C VAL A 438 4.98 8.89 -0.70
N ASP A 439 4.69 10.18 -0.84
CA ASP A 439 5.70 11.18 -1.13
C ASP A 439 6.67 11.34 0.05
N GLY A 440 7.89 11.78 -0.23
CA GLY A 440 8.85 12.11 0.81
C GLY A 440 8.29 13.15 1.79
N GLU A 441 8.66 13.03 3.06
CA GLU A 441 8.16 13.90 4.12
C GLU A 441 8.55 15.37 3.87
N SER A 442 7.57 16.28 4.00
CA SER A 442 7.83 17.70 3.94
C SER A 442 8.51 18.21 5.23
N VAL A 443 9.25 19.31 5.13
CA VAL A 443 9.87 19.97 6.31
C VAL A 443 8.81 20.36 7.33
N ASP A 444 7.63 20.79 6.90
CA ASP A 444 6.55 21.16 7.80
C ASP A 444 5.99 19.95 8.57
N SER A 445 5.87 18.80 7.94
CA SER A 445 5.51 17.55 8.61
C SER A 445 6.56 17.16 9.65
N ALA A 446 7.83 17.19 9.29
CA ALA A 446 8.93 16.89 10.21
C ALA A 446 9.01 17.86 11.40
N ARG A 447 8.63 19.14 11.21
CA ARG A 447 8.51 20.13 12.30
C ARG A 447 7.42 19.76 13.33
N VAL A 448 6.38 19.10 12.89
CA VAL A 448 5.32 18.58 13.78
C VAL A 448 5.83 17.32 14.50
N ARG A 449 6.50 16.43 13.77
CA ARG A 449 7.00 15.16 14.27
C ARG A 449 8.20 15.32 15.23
N GLY A 450 9.12 16.24 14.97
CA GLY A 450 10.35 16.43 15.76
C GLY A 450 10.12 16.51 17.27
N PRO A 451 9.21 17.37 17.79
CA PRO A 451 8.88 17.42 19.22
C PRO A 451 8.34 16.09 19.78
N MET A 452 7.64 15.32 18.96
CA MET A 452 7.13 14.02 19.39
C MET A 452 8.26 12.99 19.49
N THR A 453 9.17 12.96 18.54
CA THR A 453 10.37 12.12 18.57
C THR A 453 11.23 12.41 19.82
N LEU A 454 11.42 13.69 20.15
CA LEU A 454 12.11 14.09 21.39
C LEU A 454 11.41 13.62 22.67
N ARG A 455 10.09 13.55 22.67
CA ARG A 455 9.31 13.08 23.84
C ARG A 455 9.36 11.57 24.00
N THR A 456 9.25 10.82 22.90
CA THR A 456 9.26 9.36 22.91
C THR A 456 10.68 8.81 23.10
N LEU A 457 11.71 9.55 22.70
CA LEU A 457 13.12 9.09 22.65
C LEU A 457 13.24 7.75 21.88
N HIS A 458 12.43 7.54 20.85
CA HIS A 458 12.30 6.31 20.09
C HIS A 458 11.96 5.07 20.96
N ARG A 459 11.20 5.26 22.04
CA ARG A 459 10.72 4.18 22.91
C ARG A 459 9.20 4.09 22.87
N ALA A 460 8.68 2.88 22.80
CA ALA A 460 7.25 2.59 22.81
C ALA A 460 6.81 2.24 24.24
N VAL A 461 6.38 3.24 25.03
CA VAL A 461 6.02 3.06 26.46
C VAL A 461 4.52 3.24 26.66
N VAL A 462 3.93 4.28 26.08
CA VAL A 462 2.49 4.53 26.16
C VAL A 462 1.81 4.23 24.80
N PRO A 463 0.47 3.99 24.76
CA PRO A 463 -0.22 3.65 23.52
C PRO A 463 0.11 4.57 22.35
N HIS A 464 0.16 5.87 22.60
CA HIS A 464 0.48 6.87 21.60
C HIS A 464 1.89 6.72 21.00
N ASP A 465 2.88 6.26 21.78
CA ASP A 465 4.23 6.02 21.28
C ASP A 465 4.23 4.87 20.25
N TYR A 466 3.47 3.78 20.54
CA TYR A 466 3.31 2.66 19.62
C TYR A 466 2.67 3.11 18.30
N GLU A 467 1.61 3.92 18.36
CA GLU A 467 0.94 4.46 17.18
C GLU A 467 1.87 5.35 16.35
N LEU A 468 2.65 6.20 17.01
CA LEU A 468 3.58 7.12 16.36
C LEU A 468 4.71 6.37 15.65
N LEU A 469 5.38 5.45 16.37
CA LEU A 469 6.50 4.69 15.84
C LEU A 469 6.06 3.71 14.72
N ALA A 470 4.83 3.19 14.80
CA ALA A 470 4.28 2.37 13.73
C ALA A 470 4.05 3.18 12.45
N ARG A 471 3.49 4.40 12.55
CA ARG A 471 3.32 5.30 11.40
C ARG A 471 4.64 5.77 10.81
N GLU A 472 5.68 5.86 11.63
CA GLU A 472 7.03 6.21 11.19
C GLU A 472 7.58 5.20 10.17
N ILE A 473 7.36 3.90 10.40
CA ILE A 473 7.89 2.83 9.55
C ILE A 473 6.90 2.38 8.46
N ALA A 474 5.60 2.60 8.66
CA ALA A 474 4.54 2.29 7.70
C ALA A 474 3.68 3.54 7.43
N PRO A 475 4.19 4.49 6.63
CA PRO A 475 3.48 5.73 6.31
C PRO A 475 2.23 5.52 5.46
N ASP A 476 2.10 4.36 4.82
CA ASP A 476 0.93 3.88 4.09
C ASP A 476 -0.20 3.36 5.00
N ALA A 477 0.04 3.21 6.30
CA ALA A 477 -1.00 2.91 7.26
C ALA A 477 -1.88 4.15 7.51
N ALA A 478 -3.08 4.14 6.94
CA ALA A 478 -4.03 5.26 7.10
C ALA A 478 -4.44 5.45 8.56
N ARG A 479 -4.62 4.33 9.29
CA ARG A 479 -4.96 4.39 10.71
C ARG A 479 -4.17 3.34 11.49
N VAL A 480 -3.69 3.77 12.64
CA VAL A 480 -3.04 2.91 13.62
C VAL A 480 -3.67 3.19 14.98
N HIS A 481 -4.08 2.15 15.68
CA HIS A 481 -4.69 2.27 17.00
C HIS A 481 -4.13 1.25 17.97
N CYS A 482 -3.66 1.74 19.14
CA CYS A 482 -3.03 0.92 20.15
C CYS A 482 -3.98 0.70 21.34
N ILE A 483 -4.27 -0.55 21.63
CA ILE A 483 -5.08 -0.93 22.79
C ILE A 483 -4.27 -1.81 23.76
N ARG A 484 -4.62 -1.75 25.03
CA ARG A 484 -4.04 -2.66 26.03
C ARG A 484 -4.72 -4.01 25.92
N ALA A 485 -3.95 -5.08 25.78
CA ALA A 485 -4.50 -6.43 25.83
C ALA A 485 -5.05 -6.70 27.25
N GLY A 486 -6.23 -7.26 27.33
CA GLY A 486 -6.84 -7.71 28.59
C GLY A 486 -7.69 -6.67 29.35
N THR A 487 -8.15 -5.60 28.73
CA THR A 487 -8.85 -4.53 29.45
C THR A 487 -10.37 -4.50 29.34
N GLN A 488 -11.11 -5.46 28.75
CA GLN A 488 -12.56 -5.26 28.86
C GLN A 488 -13.51 -6.45 28.88
N ASP A 489 -13.17 -7.66 28.61
CA ASP A 489 -14.21 -8.70 28.77
C ASP A 489 -13.67 -9.98 29.36
N GLY A 490 -13.74 -10.17 30.65
CA GLY A 490 -13.69 -11.41 31.45
C GLY A 490 -13.25 -12.76 30.86
N SER A 491 -12.86 -12.80 29.60
CA SER A 491 -12.40 -13.95 28.81
C SER A 491 -10.91 -13.86 28.42
N ALA A 492 -10.16 -12.90 28.99
CA ALA A 492 -8.72 -12.84 28.72
C ALA A 492 -8.05 -14.07 29.33
N ASP A 493 -7.51 -14.95 28.51
CA ASP A 493 -6.51 -15.90 28.94
C ASP A 493 -5.46 -15.15 29.76
N ALA A 494 -5.09 -15.67 30.92
CA ALA A 494 -4.08 -15.08 31.79
C ALA A 494 -2.72 -14.87 31.08
N ALA A 495 -2.56 -15.39 29.87
CA ALA A 495 -1.45 -15.20 28.95
C ALA A 495 -1.40 -13.80 28.30
N ASP A 496 -2.51 -13.06 28.23
CA ASP A 496 -2.60 -11.74 27.58
C ASP A 496 -2.45 -10.57 28.57
N ALA A 497 -2.39 -10.84 29.85
CA ALA A 497 -2.20 -9.80 30.87
C ALA A 497 -0.83 -9.09 30.67
N GLY A 498 -0.86 -7.79 30.38
CA GLY A 498 0.34 -6.96 30.16
C GLY A 498 0.79 -6.86 28.69
N GLY A 499 0.00 -7.33 27.74
CA GLY A 499 0.25 -7.18 26.31
C GLY A 499 -0.23 -5.84 25.73
N VAL A 500 0.29 -5.53 24.55
CA VAL A 500 -0.12 -4.40 23.71
C VAL A 500 -0.60 -4.98 22.39
N ARG A 501 -1.78 -4.54 21.93
CA ARG A 501 -2.32 -4.91 20.64
C ARG A 501 -2.38 -3.65 19.76
N LEU A 502 -1.73 -3.70 18.62
CA LEU A 502 -1.67 -2.61 17.67
C LEU A 502 -2.48 -2.97 16.43
N LEU A 503 -3.53 -2.22 16.20
CA LEU A 503 -4.44 -2.39 15.07
C LEU A 503 -4.00 -1.50 13.92
N VAL A 504 -3.79 -2.08 12.73
CA VAL A 504 -3.28 -1.38 11.55
C VAL A 504 -4.31 -1.46 10.43
N VAL A 505 -4.67 -0.30 9.87
CA VAL A 505 -5.59 -0.17 8.73
C VAL A 505 -4.82 0.48 7.59
N PRO A 506 -4.66 -0.16 6.43
CA PRO A 506 -3.98 0.43 5.29
C PRO A 506 -4.82 1.54 4.65
N ALA A 507 -4.19 2.35 3.81
CA ALA A 507 -4.89 3.27 2.95
C ALA A 507 -5.65 2.48 1.87
N GLY A 508 -6.94 2.76 1.72
CA GLY A 508 -7.80 2.18 0.69
C GLY A 508 -8.41 3.27 -0.18
N SER A 509 -8.64 2.98 -1.44
CA SER A 509 -9.31 3.86 -2.37
C SER A 509 -10.75 3.35 -2.58
N GLY A 510 -11.74 4.16 -2.22
CA GLY A 510 -13.14 3.83 -2.52
C GLY A 510 -13.41 3.83 -4.04
N ASP A 511 -14.43 3.07 -4.45
CA ASP A 511 -14.99 3.15 -5.80
C ASP A 511 -15.65 4.54 -6.05
N GLU A 512 -16.30 4.73 -7.21
CA GLU A 512 -16.99 5.97 -7.55
C GLU A 512 -18.09 6.38 -6.54
N ARG A 513 -18.57 5.44 -5.72
CA ARG A 513 -19.55 5.67 -4.63
C ARG A 513 -18.90 5.82 -3.27
N GLY A 514 -17.57 5.72 -3.19
CA GLY A 514 -16.81 5.76 -1.93
C GLY A 514 -16.81 4.45 -1.14
N ARG A 515 -17.26 3.33 -1.73
CA ARG A 515 -17.18 2.00 -1.12
C ARG A 515 -15.76 1.48 -1.25
N ILE A 516 -15.17 1.06 -0.13
CA ILE A 516 -13.85 0.41 -0.09
C ILE A 516 -14.06 -1.11 -0.17
N ALA A 517 -13.28 -1.81 -0.96
CA ALA A 517 -13.29 -3.26 -1.00
C ALA A 517 -12.66 -3.84 0.27
N PHE A 518 -13.16 -4.99 0.74
CA PHE A 518 -12.72 -5.57 2.01
C PHE A 518 -11.24 -5.95 2.00
N ASP A 519 -10.75 -6.47 0.90
CA ASP A 519 -9.35 -6.84 0.70
C ASP A 519 -8.39 -5.63 0.72
N GLU A 520 -8.86 -4.43 0.38
CA GLU A 520 -8.08 -3.20 0.52
C GLU A 520 -7.88 -2.76 1.99
N LEU A 521 -8.71 -3.23 2.90
CA LEU A 521 -8.63 -2.92 4.33
C LEU A 521 -7.75 -3.91 5.12
N ILE A 522 -7.23 -4.95 4.46
CA ILE A 522 -6.35 -5.93 5.08
C ILE A 522 -4.89 -5.56 4.78
N PRO A 523 -4.09 -5.19 5.80
CA PRO A 523 -2.70 -4.85 5.58
C PRO A 523 -1.89 -6.06 5.12
N PRO A 524 -0.94 -5.88 4.20
CA PRO A 524 -0.03 -6.93 3.77
C PRO A 524 0.76 -7.52 4.96
N ALA A 525 1.01 -8.82 4.94
CA ALA A 525 1.74 -9.49 6.02
C ALA A 525 3.16 -8.95 6.24
N ASN A 526 3.82 -8.50 5.17
CA ASN A 526 5.14 -7.86 5.24
C ASN A 526 5.09 -6.51 5.98
N THR A 527 4.04 -5.71 5.79
CA THR A 527 3.85 -4.43 6.52
C THR A 527 3.66 -4.69 8.01
N LEU A 528 2.84 -5.68 8.38
CA LEU A 528 2.66 -6.07 9.79
C LEU A 528 3.96 -6.56 10.42
N ALA A 529 4.73 -7.40 9.70
CA ALA A 529 6.03 -7.89 10.16
C ALA A 529 7.06 -6.78 10.31
N LEU A 530 7.07 -5.80 9.39
CA LEU A 530 7.95 -4.62 9.45
C LEU A 530 7.65 -3.77 10.69
N ILE A 531 6.37 -3.47 10.95
CA ILE A 531 5.94 -2.73 12.14
C ILE A 531 6.32 -3.50 13.41
N ALA A 532 6.03 -4.80 13.46
CA ALA A 532 6.34 -5.63 14.62
C ALA A 532 7.83 -5.65 14.92
N GLY A 533 8.70 -5.85 13.91
CA GLY A 533 10.15 -5.83 14.06
C GLY A 533 10.69 -4.48 14.52
N HIS A 534 10.14 -3.38 14.00
CA HIS A 534 10.54 -2.02 14.40
C HIS A 534 10.19 -1.72 15.87
N LEU A 535 9.00 -2.11 16.28
CA LEU A 535 8.52 -1.90 17.66
C LEU A 535 9.15 -2.87 18.67
N ASP A 536 9.51 -4.07 18.25
CA ASP A 536 10.12 -5.08 19.12
C ASP A 536 11.44 -4.59 19.75
N ALA A 537 12.25 -3.88 18.97
CA ALA A 537 13.49 -3.27 19.44
C ALA A 537 13.27 -2.05 20.38
N ARG A 538 12.05 -1.51 20.46
CA ARG A 538 11.72 -0.25 21.15
C ARG A 538 10.76 -0.39 22.31
N ARG A 539 10.07 -1.51 22.41
CA ARG A 539 9.13 -1.81 23.50
C ARG A 539 9.86 -2.14 24.81
N PRO A 540 9.24 -1.96 25.99
CA PRO A 540 9.79 -2.39 27.26
C PRO A 540 10.04 -3.89 27.31
N ILE A 541 11.10 -4.30 28.00
CA ILE A 541 11.41 -5.70 28.23
C ILE A 541 10.22 -6.38 28.92
N GLY A 542 9.76 -7.51 28.37
CA GLY A 542 8.61 -8.27 28.91
C GLY A 542 7.24 -7.81 28.41
N ALA A 543 7.10 -6.67 27.75
CA ALA A 543 5.85 -6.31 27.10
C ALA A 543 5.58 -7.23 25.90
N ARG A 544 4.39 -7.80 25.79
CA ARG A 544 3.97 -8.58 24.61
C ARG A 544 3.38 -7.63 23.58
N LEU A 545 3.71 -7.81 22.31
CA LEU A 545 3.19 -7.01 21.20
C LEU A 545 2.53 -7.94 20.17
N VAL A 546 1.30 -7.60 19.80
CA VAL A 546 0.59 -8.21 18.68
C VAL A 546 0.26 -7.09 17.69
N VAL A 547 0.63 -7.27 16.43
CA VAL A 547 0.33 -6.33 15.33
C VAL A 547 -0.58 -7.04 14.35
N GLU A 548 -1.79 -6.53 14.18
CA GLU A 548 -2.84 -7.21 13.41
C GLU A 548 -3.80 -6.20 12.76
N PRO A 549 -4.62 -6.61 11.77
CA PRO A 549 -5.76 -5.81 11.33
C PRO A 549 -6.82 -5.73 12.44
N PRO A 550 -7.66 -4.68 12.45
CA PRO A 550 -8.83 -4.68 13.32
C PRO A 550 -9.83 -5.76 12.91
N PHE A 551 -10.68 -6.17 13.85
CA PHE A 551 -11.87 -6.92 13.48
C PHE A 551 -12.85 -6.00 12.74
N TYR A 552 -13.31 -6.41 11.55
CA TYR A 552 -14.27 -5.64 10.77
C TYR A 552 -15.67 -6.20 10.95
N GLN A 553 -16.56 -5.37 11.51
CA GLN A 553 -17.98 -5.67 11.58
C GLN A 553 -18.68 -5.12 10.34
N GLY A 554 -19.10 -5.99 9.47
CA GLY A 554 -19.91 -5.61 8.30
C GLY A 554 -21.25 -5.04 8.72
N VAL A 555 -21.66 -3.97 8.05
CA VAL A 555 -22.94 -3.28 8.28
C VAL A 555 -23.65 -3.06 6.94
N THR A 556 -24.89 -3.48 6.88
CA THR A 556 -25.79 -3.19 5.76
C THR A 556 -26.94 -2.31 6.26
N VAL A 557 -27.21 -1.24 5.53
CA VAL A 557 -28.39 -0.39 5.70
C VAL A 557 -29.40 -0.73 4.63
N VAL A 558 -30.63 -1.05 5.05
CA VAL A 558 -31.77 -1.19 4.15
C VAL A 558 -32.75 -0.06 4.46
N ALA A 559 -33.03 0.80 3.49
CA ALA A 559 -33.89 1.95 3.73
C ALA A 559 -34.90 2.19 2.59
N LEU A 560 -36.04 2.80 2.96
CA LEU A 560 -37.07 3.27 2.08
C LEU A 560 -37.12 4.80 2.18
N VAL A 561 -36.97 5.46 1.03
CA VAL A 561 -36.86 6.92 0.93
C VAL A 561 -37.83 7.44 -0.10
N GLN A 562 -38.51 8.56 0.19
CA GLN A 562 -39.36 9.29 -0.74
C GLN A 562 -38.53 10.44 -1.36
N ALA A 563 -38.52 10.52 -2.68
CA ALA A 563 -37.86 11.62 -3.39
C ALA A 563 -38.73 12.87 -3.44
N GLU A 564 -38.15 14.05 -3.47
CA GLU A 564 -38.81 15.31 -3.72
C GLU A 564 -39.48 15.32 -5.11
N ARG A 565 -40.57 16.12 -5.25
CA ARG A 565 -41.27 16.27 -6.54
C ARG A 565 -40.32 16.80 -7.63
N GLY A 566 -40.20 16.03 -8.70
CA GLY A 566 -39.35 16.37 -9.84
C GLY A 566 -37.89 15.88 -9.71
N ALA A 567 -37.49 15.29 -8.59
CA ALA A 567 -36.21 14.63 -8.46
C ALA A 567 -36.18 13.29 -9.21
N VAL A 568 -35.03 12.98 -9.82
CA VAL A 568 -34.81 11.69 -10.50
C VAL A 568 -34.47 10.64 -9.46
N ALA A 569 -35.37 9.69 -9.23
CA ALA A 569 -35.26 8.66 -8.19
C ALA A 569 -33.93 7.92 -8.23
N GLU A 570 -33.38 7.63 -9.42
CA GLU A 570 -32.08 6.94 -9.56
C GLU A 570 -30.91 7.80 -9.08
N LYS A 571 -30.91 9.11 -9.40
CA LYS A 571 -29.88 10.03 -8.89
C LYS A 571 -29.92 10.19 -7.37
N VAL A 572 -31.15 10.27 -6.82
CA VAL A 572 -31.34 10.33 -5.36
C VAL A 572 -30.82 9.05 -4.71
N ARG A 573 -31.10 7.89 -5.31
CA ARG A 573 -30.60 6.59 -4.85
C ARG A 573 -29.06 6.53 -4.84
N GLU A 574 -28.44 6.97 -5.94
CA GLU A 574 -26.96 6.99 -6.02
C GLU A 574 -26.33 7.94 -5.01
N SER A 575 -26.87 9.15 -4.87
CA SER A 575 -26.38 10.13 -3.89
C SER A 575 -26.56 9.64 -2.45
N ALA A 576 -27.68 8.98 -2.17
CA ALA A 576 -27.96 8.42 -0.85
C ALA A 576 -27.04 7.21 -0.52
N LEU A 577 -26.74 6.35 -1.49
CA LEU A 577 -25.76 5.29 -1.34
C LEU A 577 -24.37 5.85 -1.08
N ALA A 578 -23.93 6.84 -1.86
CA ALA A 578 -22.63 7.49 -1.66
C ALA A 578 -22.53 8.16 -0.27
N ALA A 579 -23.60 8.80 0.19
CA ALA A 579 -23.65 9.38 1.53
C ALA A 579 -23.51 8.34 2.65
N LEU A 580 -24.15 7.17 2.52
CA LEU A 580 -24.00 6.09 3.48
C LEU A 580 -22.58 5.48 3.46
N TYR A 581 -22.05 5.17 2.27
CA TYR A 581 -20.67 4.67 2.15
C TYR A 581 -19.66 5.68 2.70
N GLY A 582 -19.83 6.97 2.42
CA GLY A 582 -18.97 8.01 2.98
C GLY A 582 -19.08 8.12 4.49
N TYR A 583 -20.29 8.04 5.07
CA TYR A 583 -20.48 8.15 6.51
C TYR A 583 -19.94 6.95 7.29
N PHE A 584 -20.17 5.73 6.80
CA PHE A 584 -19.66 4.51 7.43
C PHE A 584 -18.26 4.11 6.95
N ASN A 585 -17.55 5.01 6.29
CA ASN A 585 -16.18 4.77 5.84
C ASN A 585 -15.25 4.63 7.07
N PRO A 586 -14.49 3.53 7.20
CA PRO A 586 -13.57 3.34 8.33
C PRO A 586 -12.39 4.31 8.32
N LEU A 587 -12.05 4.93 7.16
CA LEU A 587 -10.88 5.80 6.99
C LEU A 587 -11.22 7.29 7.11
N THR A 588 -12.34 7.72 6.51
CA THR A 588 -12.70 9.14 6.35
C THR A 588 -14.11 9.47 6.81
N GLY A 589 -14.88 8.48 7.25
CA GLY A 589 -16.26 8.66 7.69
C GLY A 589 -16.39 8.99 9.17
N GLY A 590 -17.54 8.63 9.73
CA GLY A 590 -17.88 8.89 11.13
C GLY A 590 -18.33 10.31 11.41
N PRO A 591 -18.71 10.59 12.68
CA PRO A 591 -19.28 11.90 13.06
C PRO A 591 -18.28 13.05 12.97
N ALA A 592 -16.99 12.79 13.11
CA ALA A 592 -15.91 13.77 13.05
C ALA A 592 -15.30 13.89 11.63
N GLY A 593 -15.55 12.93 10.73
CA GLY A 593 -14.99 12.91 9.39
C GLY A 593 -13.53 12.44 9.30
N ASP A 594 -13.02 11.85 10.38
CA ASP A 594 -11.64 11.33 10.48
C ASP A 594 -11.59 9.80 10.56
N GLY A 595 -12.64 9.16 10.08
CA GLY A 595 -12.87 7.73 10.10
C GLY A 595 -13.76 7.28 11.26
N TRP A 596 -14.47 6.17 11.05
CA TRP A 596 -15.33 5.62 12.10
C TRP A 596 -14.51 5.28 13.35
N PRO A 597 -14.92 5.75 14.56
CA PRO A 597 -14.19 5.46 15.80
C PRO A 597 -14.17 3.96 16.12
N PHE A 598 -13.04 3.44 16.59
CA PHE A 598 -12.94 2.07 17.08
C PHE A 598 -13.92 1.81 18.22
N GLY A 599 -14.56 0.65 18.21
CA GLY A 599 -15.51 0.22 19.23
C GLY A 599 -16.82 1.03 19.31
N ARG A 600 -16.99 2.03 18.46
CA ARG A 600 -18.22 2.82 18.47
C ARG A 600 -19.38 2.06 17.85
N PRO A 601 -20.50 1.85 18.57
CA PRO A 601 -21.66 1.17 18.03
C PRO A 601 -22.32 1.97 16.89
N VAL A 602 -22.91 1.26 15.93
CA VAL A 602 -23.69 1.85 14.85
C VAL A 602 -25.15 1.90 15.26
N GLN A 603 -25.83 3.04 15.02
CA GLN A 603 -27.24 3.24 15.34
C GLN A 603 -28.05 3.58 14.09
N SER A 604 -29.29 3.06 13.99
CA SER A 604 -30.16 3.32 12.85
C SER A 604 -30.52 4.82 12.71
N GLY A 605 -30.59 5.56 13.82
CA GLY A 605 -30.82 7.01 13.80
C GLY A 605 -29.71 7.80 13.09
N GLU A 606 -28.47 7.32 13.09
CA GLU A 606 -27.37 7.97 12.36
C GLU A 606 -27.54 7.80 10.85
N ALA A 607 -27.87 6.58 10.40
CA ALA A 607 -28.17 6.32 9.00
C ALA A 607 -29.39 7.13 8.52
N PHE A 608 -30.44 7.25 9.37
CA PHE A 608 -31.58 8.09 9.09
C PHE A 608 -31.18 9.55 8.90
N ALA A 609 -30.37 10.10 9.82
CA ALA A 609 -29.91 11.48 9.76
C ALA A 609 -29.03 11.78 8.54
N VAL A 610 -28.23 10.81 8.12
CA VAL A 610 -27.41 10.91 6.89
C VAL A 610 -28.32 10.96 5.65
N LEU A 611 -29.26 10.03 5.54
CA LEU A 611 -30.19 9.96 4.41
C LEU A 611 -31.07 11.20 4.28
N GLN A 612 -31.56 11.74 5.42
CA GLN A 612 -32.44 12.92 5.42
C GLN A 612 -31.70 14.21 4.95
N ARG A 613 -30.36 14.22 4.97
CA ARG A 613 -29.55 15.35 4.50
C ARG A 613 -29.21 15.27 3.01
N VAL A 614 -29.53 14.16 2.34
CA VAL A 614 -29.22 13.99 0.92
C VAL A 614 -30.12 14.89 0.08
N PRO A 615 -29.58 15.71 -0.82
CA PRO A 615 -30.38 16.55 -1.71
C PRO A 615 -31.34 15.73 -2.57
N GLY A 616 -32.60 16.15 -2.62
CA GLY A 616 -33.65 15.45 -3.34
C GLY A 616 -34.40 14.38 -2.55
N VAL A 617 -34.08 14.20 -1.26
CA VAL A 617 -34.82 13.38 -0.30
C VAL A 617 -35.83 14.24 0.42
N ASP A 618 -37.12 13.91 0.26
CA ASP A 618 -38.22 14.54 0.97
C ASP A 618 -38.40 13.90 2.37
N LEU A 619 -38.53 12.59 2.39
CA LEU A 619 -38.79 11.85 3.63
C LEU A 619 -38.05 10.50 3.63
N VAL A 620 -37.47 10.14 4.77
CA VAL A 620 -36.99 8.79 5.04
C VAL A 620 -38.08 8.02 5.78
N GLU A 621 -38.67 7.02 5.15
CA GLU A 621 -39.83 6.27 5.71
C GLU A 621 -39.37 5.16 6.68
N ASP A 622 -38.37 4.38 6.31
CA ASP A 622 -37.86 3.25 7.12
C ASP A 622 -36.35 3.11 6.97
N VAL A 623 -35.68 2.78 8.07
CA VAL A 623 -34.24 2.47 8.10
C VAL A 623 -33.99 1.29 9.02
N ARG A 624 -33.44 0.24 8.45
CA ARG A 624 -33.05 -0.98 9.19
C ARG A 624 -31.58 -1.25 9.04
N LEU A 625 -30.92 -1.60 10.14
CA LEU A 625 -29.53 -2.04 10.17
C LEU A 625 -29.47 -3.56 10.25
N TYR A 626 -28.51 -4.13 9.54
CA TYR A 626 -28.18 -5.55 9.60
C TYR A 626 -26.68 -5.69 9.84
N ARG A 627 -26.31 -6.58 10.74
CA ARG A 627 -24.94 -7.07 10.75
C ARG A 627 -24.74 -7.90 9.49
N ALA A 628 -23.61 -7.73 8.84
CA ALA A 628 -23.21 -8.52 7.69
C ALA A 628 -21.85 -9.14 7.94
N ASP A 629 -21.63 -10.34 7.46
CA ASP A 629 -20.29 -10.88 7.37
C ASP A 629 -19.52 -10.10 6.29
N PRO A 630 -18.33 -9.56 6.56
CA PRO A 630 -17.61 -8.73 5.60
C PRO A 630 -17.11 -9.50 4.36
N VAL A 631 -17.00 -10.83 4.44
CA VAL A 631 -16.51 -11.71 3.36
C VAL A 631 -17.68 -12.33 2.61
N THR A 632 -18.61 -12.99 3.32
CA THR A 632 -19.72 -13.73 2.71
C THR A 632 -20.95 -12.85 2.45
N GLY A 633 -21.09 -11.76 3.19
CA GLY A 633 -22.26 -10.87 3.12
C GLY A 633 -23.50 -11.43 3.82
N GLU A 634 -23.38 -12.56 4.53
CA GLU A 634 -24.48 -13.12 5.31
C GLU A 634 -25.01 -12.08 6.32
N ARG A 635 -26.32 -11.89 6.36
CA ARG A 635 -26.98 -10.89 7.20
C ARG A 635 -27.73 -11.56 8.35
N THR A 636 -27.59 -10.97 9.53
CA THR A 636 -28.43 -11.36 10.68
C THR A 636 -29.78 -10.62 10.65
N ASP A 637 -30.55 -10.80 11.73
CA ASP A 637 -31.82 -10.08 11.90
C ASP A 637 -31.62 -8.57 12.00
N ALA A 638 -32.65 -7.82 11.57
CA ALA A 638 -32.68 -6.37 11.66
C ALA A 638 -32.58 -5.88 13.10
N THR A 639 -31.73 -4.89 13.33
CA THR A 639 -31.50 -4.31 14.65
C THR A 639 -31.47 -2.77 14.59
N ALA A 640 -31.82 -2.12 15.69
CA ALA A 640 -31.69 -0.65 15.80
C ALA A 640 -30.27 -0.22 16.17
N LYS A 641 -29.46 -1.14 16.73
CA LYS A 641 -28.10 -0.86 17.18
C LYS A 641 -27.20 -2.08 16.97
N ILE A 642 -26.07 -1.86 16.32
CA ILE A 642 -25.00 -2.86 16.18
C ILE A 642 -23.88 -2.47 17.17
N PRO A 643 -23.69 -3.21 18.28
CA PRO A 643 -22.54 -3.01 19.16
C PRO A 643 -21.26 -3.46 18.44
N LEU A 644 -20.17 -2.73 18.69
CA LEU A 644 -18.82 -3.08 18.23
C LEU A 644 -17.94 -3.33 19.44
N ASP A 645 -17.06 -4.32 19.33
CA ASP A 645 -16.01 -4.55 20.32
C ASP A 645 -14.95 -3.43 20.25
N PRO A 646 -14.22 -3.14 21.33
CA PRO A 646 -13.25 -2.03 21.37
C PRO A 646 -12.17 -2.08 20.27
N HIS A 647 -11.88 -3.26 19.74
CA HIS A 647 -10.92 -3.51 18.67
C HIS A 647 -11.56 -3.63 17.28
N ALA A 648 -12.87 -3.40 17.18
CA ALA A 648 -13.61 -3.53 15.93
C ALA A 648 -13.78 -2.19 15.22
N LEU A 649 -13.79 -2.25 13.88
CA LEU A 649 -14.19 -1.17 12.99
C LEU A 649 -15.42 -1.55 12.17
N VAL A 650 -16.14 -0.55 11.73
CA VAL A 650 -17.24 -0.73 10.78
C VAL A 650 -16.67 -0.99 9.39
N PHE A 651 -17.28 -1.92 8.69
CA PHE A 651 -17.13 -2.13 7.26
C PHE A 651 -18.49 -1.97 6.57
N SER A 652 -18.60 -1.06 5.60
CA SER A 652 -19.81 -0.91 4.80
C SER A 652 -19.91 -2.05 3.80
N TYR A 653 -20.77 -3.02 4.10
CA TYR A 653 -21.17 -4.01 3.12
C TYR A 653 -22.19 -3.39 2.14
N GLU A 654 -22.82 -4.16 1.28
CA GLU A 654 -23.78 -3.61 0.32
C GLU A 654 -25.01 -3.00 0.98
N HIS A 655 -25.22 -1.67 0.82
CA HIS A 655 -26.42 -0.98 1.26
C HIS A 655 -27.53 -1.09 0.21
N GLN A 656 -28.77 -1.20 0.66
CA GLN A 656 -29.95 -1.34 -0.20
C GLN A 656 -30.93 -0.18 0.02
N LEU A 657 -31.16 0.58 -1.02
CA LEU A 657 -32.09 1.72 -0.99
C LEU A 657 -33.20 1.55 -2.03
N ARG A 658 -34.44 1.70 -1.57
CA ARG A 658 -35.57 1.90 -2.44
C ARG A 658 -36.01 3.35 -2.38
N VAL A 659 -36.06 4.00 -3.53
CA VAL A 659 -36.52 5.38 -3.66
C VAL A 659 -37.88 5.36 -4.35
N ARG A 660 -38.89 5.91 -3.67
CA ARG A 660 -40.25 6.15 -4.28
C ARG A 660 -40.24 7.55 -4.87
N GLY A 661 -40.72 7.68 -6.10
CA GLY A 661 -41.07 8.99 -6.67
C GLY A 661 -42.25 9.60 -5.93
N ALA A 662 -42.27 10.92 -5.81
CA ALA A 662 -43.39 11.67 -5.22
C ALA A 662 -44.63 11.61 -6.07
#